data_1323b992fd0b7d629796cb24d248432c
#
_entry.id   1323b992fd0b7d629796cb24d248432c
#
_cell.length_a   1.000
_cell.length_b   1.000
_cell.length_c   1.000
_cell.angle_alpha   90.00
_cell.angle_beta   90.00
_cell.angle_gamma   90.00
#
_symmetry.space_group_name_H-M   'P 1'
#
loop_
_entity.id
_entity.type
_entity.pdbx_description
1 polymer ?
#
loop_
_entity_poly.entity_id
_entity_poly.type
_entity_poly.pdbx_seq_one_letter_code
_entity_poly.pdbx_strand_id
1 'polypeptide(L)'
;MHEDIVLTPMMKQFLDLKAKHPDAVMLFRCGDFYETYSTDAVVASEILGITLTKRANGKGKTIEMAGFPHHALDTYLPKLIRAGKRVAICDQLEDPKLTKKLVKRGITELVTPGVSINDNVLNYRENNFLAAVHFGKGACGVAFLDISTGEFLTAEGPFDYVDKLLKHFEVKNLKGFGVEHLKNGIIASGAILQYLIMTQHTQIGHVTSLARIEENKYVRLDKFTVRSLELMGSMNDGGSSLLNVIDKTISPMGARLLKRWLVFPLKDVQPINERLNVVEYFFRQPDFKELIEEQLHLIGDLERIISKVAVGRVSPREVVALKVALQAIEPIKAACMDADNASLNHIGEQLNICQSIRDRIDREIDNDPPLLINKGGVIKSGVSAELDELRRIAYSGKDYLLQIQQRESELTEIPSLKIGYNNVFGYYIEVRNTHKDKVPAEWIRKQTLANAERYITQELKEYEEKILGAEDKILVLETQLYAELVQSLSEFIPAIQINANQIARLDCLLSFATAARENNYIRPVIADDDVLEIHQGRHPVIEKQLPIGEKYIANDVMLDSQTQQIIIITGPNMAGKSALLRQTALITLLAQIGSFVPAESAHIGLVDKIFTRVGASDNISVGESTFMVEMNEAADILNNLSPRSLVLFDELGRGTSTYDGISIAWAIVEHIHEHPKAKARTLFATHYHELNEMEKSFKRIKNYNVSVKEIDNKVIFLRKLERGGSEHSFGIHVAKMAGMPKSIVKRANDILKQLETDNRQQGISSKPMVEVGETRGGMQLSFFQLDDPVLCQIRDEILNLDVNNLTPLEALNKLNDIKRIVKGK
;
A
#
# COMPACT_ATOMS: atom_id res chain seq x y z
N MET A 1 6.20 28.94 -42.97
CA MET A 1 5.97 30.27 -42.36
C MET A 1 5.47 30.09 -40.94
N HIS A 2 6.38 30.17 -39.96
CA HIS A 2 5.97 30.23 -38.54
C HIS A 2 5.56 31.69 -38.30
N GLU A 3 4.25 31.93 -38.20
CA GLU A 3 3.76 33.21 -37.68
C GLU A 3 4.25 33.38 -36.27
N ASP A 4 5.00 34.44 -36.00
CA ASP A 4 5.43 34.84 -34.65
C ASP A 4 4.19 35.08 -33.78
N ILE A 5 3.84 34.09 -32.97
CA ILE A 5 2.76 34.21 -31.98
C ILE A 5 3.27 35.13 -30.87
N VAL A 6 2.79 36.37 -30.83
CA VAL A 6 3.10 37.27 -29.72
C VAL A 6 2.38 36.77 -28.46
N LEU A 7 3.09 36.00 -27.68
CA LEU A 7 2.62 35.50 -26.38
C LEU A 7 2.65 36.61 -25.31
N THR A 8 1.67 36.62 -24.42
CA THR A 8 1.75 37.49 -23.23
C THR A 8 2.96 37.10 -22.38
N PRO A 9 3.61 38.04 -21.69
CA PRO A 9 4.78 37.73 -20.84
C PRO A 9 4.52 36.61 -19.81
N MET A 10 3.31 36.56 -19.27
CA MET A 10 2.89 35.50 -18.33
C MET A 10 2.80 34.12 -19.02
N MET A 11 2.22 34.08 -20.24
CA MET A 11 2.10 32.82 -20.99
C MET A 11 3.48 32.32 -21.46
N LYS A 12 4.40 33.21 -21.76
CA LYS A 12 5.79 32.84 -22.05
C LYS A 12 6.42 32.17 -20.83
N GLN A 13 6.24 32.73 -19.62
CA GLN A 13 6.74 32.17 -18.38
C GLN A 13 6.13 30.75 -18.10
N PHE A 14 4.83 30.58 -18.35
CA PHE A 14 4.16 29.28 -18.25
C PHE A 14 4.77 28.25 -19.22
N LEU A 15 4.93 28.60 -20.49
CA LEU A 15 5.46 27.67 -21.49
C LEU A 15 6.93 27.29 -21.24
N ASP A 16 7.75 28.24 -20.78
CA ASP A 16 9.15 28.01 -20.42
C ASP A 16 9.28 27.03 -19.25
N LEU A 17 8.35 27.08 -18.28
CA LEU A 17 8.30 26.14 -17.17
C LEU A 17 7.71 24.79 -17.60
N LYS A 18 6.65 24.80 -18.43
CA LYS A 18 6.03 23.57 -18.97
C LYS A 18 7.00 22.77 -19.83
N ALA A 19 7.84 23.43 -20.62
CA ALA A 19 8.85 22.76 -21.44
C ALA A 19 9.86 21.95 -20.62
N LYS A 20 10.08 22.28 -19.35
CA LYS A 20 10.96 21.52 -18.45
C LYS A 20 10.29 20.24 -17.91
N HIS A 21 8.95 20.23 -17.85
CA HIS A 21 8.14 19.12 -17.35
C HIS A 21 6.92 18.89 -18.24
N PRO A 22 7.13 18.41 -19.47
CA PRO A 22 6.07 18.30 -20.48
C PRO A 22 5.00 17.27 -20.13
N ASP A 23 5.34 16.29 -19.30
CA ASP A 23 4.50 15.19 -18.82
C ASP A 23 3.67 15.52 -17.57
N ALA A 24 3.96 16.64 -16.88
CA ALA A 24 3.27 17.02 -15.66
C ALA A 24 2.14 18.02 -15.94
N VAL A 25 0.98 17.84 -15.31
CA VAL A 25 -0.09 18.85 -15.27
C VAL A 25 0.41 20.04 -14.44
N MET A 26 0.52 21.22 -15.06
CA MET A 26 1.06 22.41 -14.38
C MET A 26 -0.06 23.22 -13.74
N LEU A 27 0.01 23.38 -12.42
CA LEU A 27 -0.81 24.29 -11.63
C LEU A 27 -0.04 25.59 -11.45
N PHE A 28 -0.41 26.62 -12.20
CA PHE A 28 0.32 27.87 -12.30
C PHE A 28 -0.39 28.96 -11.49
N ARG A 29 0.26 29.48 -10.46
CA ARG A 29 -0.30 30.49 -9.56
C ARG A 29 -0.54 31.82 -10.25
N CYS A 30 -1.80 32.26 -10.32
CA CYS A 30 -2.23 33.55 -10.87
C CYS A 30 -3.11 34.26 -9.84
N GLY A 31 -2.52 35.18 -9.05
CA GLY A 31 -3.23 35.81 -7.95
C GLY A 31 -3.76 34.81 -6.95
N ASP A 32 -5.06 34.77 -6.74
CA ASP A 32 -5.72 33.88 -5.80
C ASP A 32 -6.12 32.50 -6.39
N PHE A 33 -5.70 32.20 -7.63
CA PHE A 33 -6.03 30.95 -8.32
C PHE A 33 -4.78 30.17 -8.72
N TYR A 34 -4.92 28.84 -8.76
CA TYR A 34 -4.10 27.98 -9.61
C TYR A 34 -4.84 27.81 -10.94
N GLU A 35 -4.17 28.23 -12.02
CA GLU A 35 -4.68 28.10 -13.39
C GLU A 35 -3.86 27.08 -14.15
N THR A 36 -4.47 26.36 -15.04
CA THR A 36 -3.82 25.45 -15.97
C THR A 36 -4.31 25.73 -17.39
N TYR A 37 -3.47 25.47 -18.41
CA TYR A 37 -3.72 25.92 -19.77
C TYR A 37 -3.53 24.81 -20.81
N SER A 38 -4.13 24.98 -21.99
CA SER A 38 -4.01 24.06 -23.13
C SER A 38 -4.47 22.65 -22.79
N THR A 39 -3.70 21.63 -23.16
CA THR A 39 -3.97 20.22 -22.89
C THR A 39 -4.12 19.91 -21.40
N ASP A 40 -3.32 20.59 -20.56
CA ASP A 40 -3.41 20.41 -19.10
C ASP A 40 -4.76 20.90 -18.56
N ALA A 41 -5.32 21.96 -19.14
CA ALA A 41 -6.64 22.49 -18.77
C ALA A 41 -7.77 21.49 -19.06
N VAL A 42 -7.70 20.81 -20.21
CA VAL A 42 -8.67 19.78 -20.59
C VAL A 42 -8.60 18.62 -19.61
N VAL A 43 -7.39 18.08 -19.39
CA VAL A 43 -7.16 16.97 -18.45
C VAL A 43 -7.61 17.33 -17.03
N ALA A 44 -7.26 18.53 -16.55
CA ALA A 44 -7.65 18.98 -15.21
C ALA A 44 -9.18 19.16 -15.11
N SER A 45 -9.83 19.75 -16.13
CA SER A 45 -11.29 19.92 -16.16
C SER A 45 -12.02 18.58 -16.06
N GLU A 46 -11.60 17.57 -16.82
CA GLU A 46 -12.19 16.23 -16.80
C GLU A 46 -12.03 15.52 -15.46
N ILE A 47 -10.81 15.55 -14.89
CA ILE A 47 -10.52 14.84 -13.63
C ILE A 47 -11.13 15.54 -12.41
N LEU A 48 -11.06 16.88 -12.39
CA LEU A 48 -11.47 17.67 -11.23
C LEU A 48 -12.98 18.02 -11.24
N GLY A 49 -13.64 17.90 -12.41
CA GLY A 49 -15.03 18.35 -12.58
C GLY A 49 -15.18 19.87 -12.53
N ILE A 50 -14.15 20.64 -12.92
CA ILE A 50 -14.15 22.10 -12.96
C ILE A 50 -14.41 22.61 -14.37
N THR A 51 -14.94 23.84 -14.48
CA THR A 51 -15.31 24.44 -15.78
C THR A 51 -14.10 24.70 -16.64
N LEU A 52 -14.12 24.18 -17.88
CA LEU A 52 -13.17 24.52 -18.91
C LEU A 52 -13.61 25.86 -19.58
N THR A 53 -12.74 26.84 -19.51
CA THR A 53 -12.97 28.18 -20.06
C THR A 53 -11.91 28.53 -21.12
N LYS A 54 -12.00 29.73 -21.70
CA LYS A 54 -11.00 30.25 -22.66
C LYS A 54 -10.43 31.56 -22.15
N ARG A 55 -9.11 31.68 -22.16
CA ARG A 55 -8.41 32.94 -21.84
C ARG A 55 -7.86 33.61 -23.12
N ALA A 56 -8.00 34.93 -23.22
CA ALA A 56 -7.39 35.67 -24.29
C ALA A 56 -5.86 35.69 -24.20
N ASN A 57 -5.18 35.34 -25.29
CA ASN A 57 -3.72 35.22 -25.36
C ASN A 57 -3.14 36.12 -26.46
N GLY A 58 -3.43 37.42 -26.40
CA GLY A 58 -2.98 38.43 -27.36
C GLY A 58 -3.62 38.30 -28.78
N LYS A 59 -3.72 39.41 -29.50
CA LYS A 59 -4.25 39.52 -30.89
C LYS A 59 -5.41 38.57 -31.24
N GLY A 60 -6.44 38.48 -30.43
CA GLY A 60 -7.66 37.71 -30.72
C GLY A 60 -7.59 36.21 -30.65
N LYS A 61 -6.48 35.60 -30.25
CA LYS A 61 -6.37 34.15 -30.00
C LYS A 61 -6.75 33.80 -28.54
N THR A 62 -7.42 32.68 -28.35
CA THR A 62 -7.80 32.15 -27.03
C THR A 62 -7.11 30.82 -26.79
N ILE A 63 -6.84 30.53 -25.54
CA ILE A 63 -6.29 29.25 -25.07
C ILE A 63 -7.25 28.65 -24.02
N GLU A 64 -7.43 27.35 -24.05
CA GLU A 64 -8.19 26.62 -23.03
C GLU A 64 -7.56 26.88 -21.67
N MET A 65 -8.40 27.09 -20.65
CA MET A 65 -8.01 27.38 -19.29
C MET A 65 -9.00 26.71 -18.34
N ALA A 66 -8.46 26.10 -17.29
CA ALA A 66 -9.23 25.68 -16.12
C ALA A 66 -8.49 26.15 -14.87
N GLY A 67 -9.20 26.37 -13.77
CA GLY A 67 -8.55 26.82 -12.55
C GLY A 67 -9.47 26.71 -11.34
N PHE A 68 -8.84 26.78 -10.17
CA PHE A 68 -9.50 26.73 -8.87
C PHE A 68 -8.80 27.68 -7.88
N PRO A 69 -9.50 28.14 -6.81
CA PRO A 69 -8.88 28.99 -5.80
C PRO A 69 -7.68 28.31 -5.13
N HIS A 70 -6.58 29.04 -4.91
CA HIS A 70 -5.32 28.48 -4.41
C HIS A 70 -5.47 27.78 -3.04
N HIS A 71 -6.34 28.30 -2.18
CA HIS A 71 -6.62 27.70 -0.87
C HIS A 71 -7.33 26.34 -0.98
N ALA A 72 -7.83 25.98 -2.15
CA ALA A 72 -8.47 24.68 -2.40
C ALA A 72 -7.49 23.64 -2.98
N LEU A 73 -6.17 23.93 -3.01
CA LEU A 73 -5.15 23.00 -3.52
C LEU A 73 -5.26 21.61 -2.87
N ASP A 74 -5.40 21.55 -1.55
CA ASP A 74 -5.53 20.31 -0.78
C ASP A 74 -6.78 19.48 -1.13
N THR A 75 -7.78 20.09 -1.77
CA THR A 75 -9.00 19.41 -2.24
C THR A 75 -8.83 18.87 -3.66
N TYR A 76 -8.13 19.59 -4.53
CA TYR A 76 -8.04 19.27 -5.97
C TYR A 76 -6.79 18.48 -6.33
N LEU A 77 -5.63 18.75 -5.71
CA LEU A 77 -4.39 18.03 -5.95
C LEU A 77 -4.55 16.50 -5.74
N PRO A 78 -5.20 16.02 -4.66
CA PRO A 78 -5.39 14.59 -4.47
C PRO A 78 -6.13 13.90 -5.60
N LYS A 79 -7.08 14.56 -6.23
CA LYS A 79 -7.84 13.99 -7.36
C LYS A 79 -6.96 13.75 -8.59
N LEU A 80 -6.08 14.71 -8.90
CA LEU A 80 -5.11 14.57 -10.00
C LEU A 80 -4.10 13.44 -9.74
N ILE A 81 -3.58 13.38 -8.51
CA ILE A 81 -2.61 12.35 -8.11
C ILE A 81 -3.24 10.96 -8.13
N ARG A 82 -4.47 10.79 -7.58
CA ARG A 82 -5.20 9.51 -7.63
C ARG A 82 -5.55 9.07 -9.05
N ALA A 83 -5.72 10.02 -9.97
CA ALA A 83 -5.87 9.75 -11.40
C ALA A 83 -4.54 9.40 -12.10
N GLY A 84 -3.45 9.20 -11.33
CA GLY A 84 -2.14 8.83 -11.85
C GLY A 84 -1.39 9.96 -12.57
N LYS A 85 -1.78 11.23 -12.36
CA LYS A 85 -1.14 12.37 -13.00
C LYS A 85 0.02 12.88 -12.16
N ARG A 86 1.12 13.23 -12.82
CA ARG A 86 2.22 14.01 -12.27
C ARG A 86 1.83 15.48 -12.30
N VAL A 87 2.00 16.20 -11.19
CA VAL A 87 1.54 17.59 -11.05
C VAL A 87 2.71 18.49 -10.67
N ALA A 88 2.94 19.56 -11.44
CA ALA A 88 3.92 20.60 -11.13
C ALA A 88 3.20 21.79 -10.49
N ILE A 89 3.49 22.06 -9.23
CA ILE A 89 3.00 23.23 -8.51
C ILE A 89 3.96 24.37 -8.77
N CYS A 90 3.43 25.45 -9.32
CA CYS A 90 4.21 26.63 -9.70
C CYS A 90 3.70 27.85 -8.94
N ASP A 91 4.46 28.31 -7.97
CA ASP A 91 4.12 29.45 -7.12
C ASP A 91 4.87 30.73 -7.47
N GLN A 92 4.38 31.84 -6.90
CA GLN A 92 5.02 33.14 -6.98
C GLN A 92 6.25 33.17 -6.05
N LEU A 93 7.43 33.43 -6.59
CA LEU A 93 8.69 33.51 -5.83
C LEU A 93 8.96 34.90 -5.24
N GLU A 94 8.10 35.87 -5.58
CA GLU A 94 8.23 37.27 -5.16
C GLU A 94 6.88 37.78 -4.67
N ASP A 95 6.88 38.68 -3.71
CA ASP A 95 5.62 39.33 -3.24
C ASP A 95 5.07 40.25 -4.34
N PRO A 96 3.83 40.02 -4.81
CA PRO A 96 3.20 40.87 -5.80
C PRO A 96 3.08 42.35 -5.40
N LYS A 97 3.01 42.63 -4.08
CA LYS A 97 2.89 44.02 -3.55
C LYS A 97 4.19 44.80 -3.66
N LEU A 98 5.34 44.09 -3.69
CA LEU A 98 6.67 44.72 -3.74
C LEU A 98 7.24 44.84 -5.15
N THR A 99 6.60 44.23 -6.16
CA THR A 99 7.13 44.16 -7.52
C THR A 99 6.25 44.97 -8.50
N LYS A 100 6.84 45.97 -9.19
CA LYS A 100 6.18 46.70 -10.31
C LYS A 100 6.29 45.98 -11.65
N LYS A 101 7.02 44.86 -11.74
CA LYS A 101 7.24 44.03 -12.92
C LYS A 101 6.36 42.77 -12.84
N LEU A 102 6.39 41.96 -13.91
CA LEU A 102 5.77 40.63 -13.87
C LEU A 102 6.38 39.79 -12.72
N VAL A 103 5.54 39.33 -11.79
CA VAL A 103 5.95 38.50 -10.68
C VAL A 103 6.63 37.23 -11.21
N LYS A 104 7.83 36.94 -10.70
CA LYS A 104 8.58 35.72 -11.04
C LYS A 104 7.92 34.51 -10.40
N ARG A 105 7.74 33.45 -11.19
CA ARG A 105 7.20 32.17 -10.73
C ARG A 105 8.19 31.06 -10.99
N GLY A 106 8.13 30.02 -10.18
CA GLY A 106 8.95 28.82 -10.31
C GLY A 106 8.23 27.60 -9.80
N ILE A 107 8.69 26.43 -10.22
CA ILE A 107 8.18 25.16 -9.71
C ILE A 107 8.71 25.01 -8.29
N THR A 108 7.78 24.97 -7.34
CA THR A 108 8.08 24.79 -5.90
C THR A 108 8.01 23.33 -5.50
N GLU A 109 7.20 22.54 -6.21
CA GLU A 109 7.05 21.11 -5.92
C GLU A 109 6.57 20.36 -7.17
N LEU A 110 7.10 19.16 -7.37
CA LEU A 110 6.66 18.25 -8.42
C LEU A 110 6.10 16.98 -7.77
N VAL A 111 4.78 16.95 -7.64
CA VAL A 111 4.08 15.87 -6.92
C VAL A 111 3.76 14.73 -7.88
N THR A 112 4.11 13.51 -7.46
CA THR A 112 3.74 12.28 -8.16
C THR A 112 3.10 11.31 -7.15
N PRO A 113 2.40 10.26 -7.61
CA PRO A 113 1.77 9.30 -6.70
C PRO A 113 2.70 8.72 -5.62
N GLY A 114 3.98 8.48 -5.95
CA GLY A 114 4.97 7.89 -5.04
C GLY A 114 5.69 8.88 -4.10
N VAL A 115 5.51 10.21 -4.25
CA VAL A 115 6.21 11.23 -3.44
C VAL A 115 5.26 12.21 -2.77
N SER A 116 4.08 11.74 -2.39
CA SER A 116 3.10 12.56 -1.67
C SER A 116 3.23 12.39 -0.16
N ILE A 117 3.21 13.53 0.57
CA ILE A 117 3.14 13.59 2.05
C ILE A 117 1.74 14.04 2.50
N ASN A 118 0.86 14.40 1.54
CA ASN A 118 -0.47 14.91 1.83
C ASN A 118 -1.44 13.78 2.22
N ASP A 119 -1.99 13.82 3.45
CA ASP A 119 -2.91 12.81 3.99
C ASP A 119 -4.16 12.63 3.14
N ASN A 120 -4.63 13.66 2.43
CA ASN A 120 -5.79 13.56 1.54
C ASN A 120 -5.51 12.70 0.30
N VAL A 121 -4.24 12.46 -0.03
CA VAL A 121 -3.80 11.58 -1.13
C VAL A 121 -3.61 10.16 -0.64
N LEU A 122 -3.08 10.01 0.57
CA LEU A 122 -2.60 8.74 1.13
C LEU A 122 -3.73 7.96 1.80
N ASN A 123 -3.69 6.63 1.68
CA ASN A 123 -4.43 5.75 2.58
C ASN A 123 -3.61 5.61 3.88
N TYR A 124 -4.22 5.92 5.03
CA TYR A 124 -3.52 5.90 6.32
C TYR A 124 -3.08 4.48 6.76
N ARG A 125 -3.74 3.44 6.26
CA ARG A 125 -3.41 2.02 6.55
C ARG A 125 -2.49 1.36 5.51
N GLU A 126 -1.92 2.14 4.58
CA GLU A 126 -1.11 1.64 3.47
C GLU A 126 0.15 2.47 3.30
N ASN A 127 1.24 1.81 2.88
CA ASN A 127 2.44 2.48 2.44
C ASN A 127 2.26 3.04 1.03
N ASN A 128 3.05 4.07 0.68
CA ASN A 128 3.06 4.69 -0.64
C ASN A 128 4.49 4.69 -1.19
N PHE A 129 4.90 3.57 -1.76
CA PHE A 129 6.28 3.40 -2.19
C PHE A 129 6.59 4.03 -3.55
N LEU A 130 7.68 4.81 -3.58
CA LEU A 130 8.44 5.12 -4.77
C LEU A 130 9.48 4.02 -4.97
N ALA A 131 9.54 3.41 -6.16
CA ALA A 131 10.50 2.37 -6.46
C ALA A 131 11.44 2.74 -7.59
N ALA A 132 12.68 2.27 -7.50
CA ALA A 132 13.65 2.29 -8.58
C ALA A 132 14.27 0.91 -8.78
N VAL A 133 14.54 0.55 -10.04
CA VAL A 133 15.18 -0.71 -10.43
C VAL A 133 16.39 -0.42 -11.27
N HIS A 134 17.48 -1.13 -10.98
CA HIS A 134 18.67 -1.14 -11.80
C HIS A 134 18.93 -2.55 -12.34
N PHE A 135 19.08 -2.65 -13.66
CA PHE A 135 19.43 -3.88 -14.37
C PHE A 135 20.96 -3.96 -14.54
N GLY A 136 21.62 -4.76 -13.69
CA GLY A 136 23.05 -5.02 -13.76
C GLY A 136 23.38 -6.30 -14.53
N LYS A 137 24.67 -6.52 -14.86
CA LYS A 137 25.13 -7.78 -15.45
C LYS A 137 25.05 -8.90 -14.43
N GLY A 138 24.05 -9.79 -14.56
CA GLY A 138 23.86 -10.98 -13.71
C GLY A 138 23.07 -10.78 -12.42
N ALA A 139 22.80 -9.54 -12.02
CA ALA A 139 21.95 -9.24 -10.87
C ALA A 139 21.24 -7.89 -11.06
N CYS A 140 20.00 -7.78 -10.57
CA CYS A 140 19.23 -6.55 -10.53
C CYS A 140 19.22 -5.98 -9.13
N GLY A 141 19.25 -4.65 -9.01
CA GLY A 141 19.03 -3.93 -7.76
C GLY A 141 17.66 -3.28 -7.75
N VAL A 142 17.01 -3.24 -6.60
CA VAL A 142 15.75 -2.52 -6.40
C VAL A 142 15.78 -1.74 -5.10
N ALA A 143 15.12 -0.59 -5.10
CA ALA A 143 14.94 0.22 -3.91
C ALA A 143 13.48 0.70 -3.83
N PHE A 144 12.97 0.81 -2.60
CA PHE A 144 11.63 1.28 -2.28
C PHE A 144 11.71 2.34 -1.19
N LEU A 145 11.12 3.50 -1.41
CA LEU A 145 11.04 4.56 -0.43
C LEU A 145 9.59 5.00 -0.24
N ASP A 146 9.09 4.93 0.99
CA ASP A 146 7.88 5.63 1.39
C ASP A 146 8.28 6.96 2.05
N ILE A 147 8.17 8.06 1.30
CA ILE A 147 8.53 9.39 1.79
C ILE A 147 7.60 9.86 2.92
N SER A 148 6.38 9.31 3.03
CA SER A 148 5.43 9.69 4.06
C SER A 148 5.75 9.07 5.44
N THR A 149 6.54 8.00 5.48
CA THR A 149 6.93 7.30 6.70
C THR A 149 8.44 7.33 6.94
N GLY A 150 9.24 7.63 5.90
CA GLY A 150 10.70 7.57 5.93
C GLY A 150 11.27 6.16 5.78
N GLU A 151 10.43 5.16 5.49
CA GLU A 151 10.87 3.78 5.27
C GLU A 151 11.59 3.65 3.94
N PHE A 152 12.90 3.28 3.97
CA PHE A 152 13.72 3.11 2.81
C PHE A 152 14.35 1.72 2.77
N LEU A 153 13.95 0.92 1.78
CA LEU A 153 14.31 -0.48 1.63
C LEU A 153 15.09 -0.71 0.34
N THR A 154 16.04 -1.63 0.35
CA THR A 154 16.76 -2.05 -0.85
C THR A 154 16.98 -3.55 -0.87
N ALA A 155 17.04 -4.12 -2.08
CA ALA A 155 17.37 -5.51 -2.31
C ALA A 155 18.18 -5.66 -3.59
N GLU A 156 18.92 -6.76 -3.68
CA GLU A 156 19.67 -7.15 -4.86
C GLU A 156 19.55 -8.66 -5.05
N GLY A 157 19.37 -9.11 -6.28
CA GLY A 157 19.22 -10.52 -6.61
C GLY A 157 18.97 -10.76 -8.10
N PRO A 158 18.67 -12.01 -8.50
CA PRO A 158 18.22 -12.33 -9.84
C PRO A 158 16.99 -11.54 -10.25
N PHE A 159 16.77 -11.37 -11.56
CA PHE A 159 15.62 -10.61 -12.07
C PHE A 159 14.27 -11.06 -11.47
N ASP A 160 14.06 -12.38 -11.38
CA ASP A 160 12.82 -12.97 -10.84
C ASP A 160 12.58 -12.59 -9.38
N TYR A 161 13.63 -12.49 -8.55
CA TYR A 161 13.53 -12.04 -7.17
C TYR A 161 13.11 -10.57 -7.08
N VAL A 162 13.74 -9.72 -7.89
CA VAL A 162 13.45 -8.28 -7.95
C VAL A 162 12.03 -8.02 -8.50
N ASP A 163 11.62 -8.75 -9.54
CA ASP A 163 10.26 -8.68 -10.10
C ASP A 163 9.19 -9.09 -9.06
N LYS A 164 9.48 -10.10 -8.25
CA LYS A 164 8.62 -10.51 -7.12
C LYS A 164 8.48 -9.41 -6.08
N LEU A 165 9.58 -8.78 -5.66
CA LEU A 165 9.54 -7.67 -4.71
C LEU A 165 8.74 -6.48 -5.24
N LEU A 166 8.91 -6.10 -6.50
CA LEU A 166 8.15 -5.02 -7.14
C LEU A 166 6.64 -5.27 -7.10
N LYS A 167 6.22 -6.52 -7.28
CA LYS A 167 4.81 -6.90 -7.23
C LYS A 167 4.23 -6.91 -5.81
N HIS A 168 5.03 -7.25 -4.80
CA HIS A 168 4.63 -7.21 -3.40
C HIS A 168 4.40 -5.78 -2.88
N PHE A 169 5.20 -4.83 -3.35
CA PHE A 169 5.09 -3.42 -2.96
C PHE A 169 4.09 -2.62 -3.81
N GLU A 170 3.26 -3.30 -4.63
CA GLU A 170 2.20 -2.70 -5.47
C GLU A 170 2.66 -1.48 -6.28
N VAL A 171 3.86 -1.53 -6.84
CA VAL A 171 4.40 -0.42 -7.64
C VAL A 171 3.70 -0.37 -8.99
N LYS A 172 2.86 0.64 -9.18
CA LYS A 172 2.01 0.78 -10.38
C LYS A 172 2.71 1.39 -11.59
N ASN A 173 3.87 2.03 -11.43
CA ASN A 173 4.50 2.73 -12.55
C ASN A 173 6.02 2.92 -12.38
N LEU A 174 6.80 2.36 -13.31
CA LEU A 174 8.27 2.45 -13.36
C LEU A 174 8.77 3.36 -14.49
N LYS A 175 7.90 4.05 -15.22
CA LYS A 175 8.29 4.87 -16.37
C LYS A 175 8.89 6.22 -15.94
N GLY A 176 10.11 6.50 -16.39
CA GLY A 176 10.65 7.85 -16.43
C GLY A 176 11.83 8.17 -15.53
N PHE A 177 12.60 7.18 -15.05
CA PHE A 177 13.67 7.42 -14.09
C PHE A 177 15.03 7.80 -14.70
N GLY A 178 15.29 7.59 -15.99
CA GLY A 178 16.53 8.00 -16.67
C GLY A 178 17.83 7.44 -16.08
N VAL A 179 17.74 6.27 -15.42
CA VAL A 179 18.81 5.70 -14.59
C VAL A 179 19.50 4.48 -15.20
N GLU A 180 19.50 4.37 -16.53
CA GLU A 180 20.01 3.21 -17.30
C GLU A 180 21.50 2.90 -17.08
N HIS A 181 22.27 3.77 -16.43
CA HIS A 181 23.71 3.65 -16.23
C HIS A 181 24.16 3.35 -14.79
N LEU A 182 23.27 3.09 -13.86
CA LEU A 182 23.59 2.92 -12.43
C LEU A 182 23.58 1.44 -12.01
N LYS A 183 24.55 0.98 -11.16
CA LYS A 183 24.75 -0.44 -10.78
C LYS A 183 24.08 -0.82 -9.47
N ASN A 184 23.30 -1.93 -9.42
CA ASN A 184 22.79 -2.67 -8.26
C ASN A 184 21.89 -1.92 -7.22
N GLY A 185 21.57 -2.53 -6.09
CA GLY A 185 20.61 -1.99 -5.10
C GLY A 185 20.97 -0.61 -4.51
N ILE A 186 22.26 -0.35 -4.22
CA ILE A 186 22.73 0.97 -3.74
C ILE A 186 22.48 2.04 -4.79
N ILE A 187 22.58 1.68 -6.04
CA ILE A 187 22.42 2.56 -7.18
C ILE A 187 20.94 2.81 -7.45
N ALA A 188 20.09 1.79 -7.30
CA ALA A 188 18.64 1.98 -7.29
C ALA A 188 18.21 2.94 -6.17
N SER A 189 18.82 2.82 -4.98
CA SER A 189 18.61 3.74 -3.86
C SER A 189 19.06 5.17 -4.19
N GLY A 190 20.26 5.30 -4.79
CA GLY A 190 20.78 6.60 -5.25
C GLY A 190 19.89 7.25 -6.32
N ALA A 191 19.28 6.45 -7.19
CA ALA A 191 18.32 6.93 -8.18
C ALA A 191 17.05 7.52 -7.54
N ILE A 192 16.53 6.91 -6.47
CA ILE A 192 15.41 7.46 -5.70
C ILE A 192 15.80 8.83 -5.10
N LEU A 193 16.95 8.93 -4.45
CA LEU A 193 17.43 10.19 -3.86
C LEU A 193 17.62 11.26 -4.92
N GLN A 194 18.22 10.92 -6.06
CA GLN A 194 18.36 11.84 -7.19
C GLN A 194 17.00 12.31 -7.72
N TYR A 195 16.02 11.41 -7.80
CA TYR A 195 14.67 11.75 -8.21
C TYR A 195 14.01 12.73 -7.23
N LEU A 196 14.18 12.55 -5.92
CA LEU A 196 13.65 13.47 -4.92
C LEU A 196 14.26 14.88 -5.08
N ILE A 197 15.56 14.98 -5.34
CA ILE A 197 16.22 16.26 -5.62
C ILE A 197 15.63 16.92 -6.87
N MET A 198 15.44 16.16 -7.96
CA MET A 198 14.85 16.65 -9.21
C MET A 198 13.39 17.10 -9.04
N THR A 199 12.67 16.52 -8.10
CA THR A 199 11.27 16.86 -7.80
C THR A 199 11.13 17.88 -6.68
N GLN A 200 12.24 18.50 -6.25
CA GLN A 200 12.32 19.52 -5.19
C GLN A 200 11.98 19.01 -3.77
N HIS A 201 12.04 17.69 -3.54
CA HIS A 201 11.88 17.08 -2.21
C HIS A 201 13.26 16.98 -1.53
N THR A 202 13.82 18.10 -1.09
CA THR A 202 15.18 18.15 -0.51
C THR A 202 15.21 17.95 1.01
N GLN A 203 14.09 18.16 1.69
CA GLN A 203 13.97 18.02 3.14
C GLN A 203 13.57 16.58 3.50
N ILE A 204 14.53 15.68 3.53
CA ILE A 204 14.33 14.23 3.78
C ILE A 204 14.99 13.78 5.09
N GLY A 205 15.13 14.66 6.10
CA GLY A 205 15.77 14.36 7.38
C GLY A 205 15.15 13.19 8.17
N HIS A 206 13.93 12.79 7.85
CA HIS A 206 13.26 11.62 8.42
C HIS A 206 13.64 10.30 7.74
N VAL A 207 14.31 10.32 6.59
CA VAL A 207 14.88 9.12 5.97
C VAL A 207 16.24 8.87 6.62
N THR A 208 16.24 8.19 7.79
CA THR A 208 17.42 8.05 8.66
C THR A 208 18.22 6.79 8.38
N SER A 209 17.66 5.80 7.67
CA SER A 209 18.30 4.53 7.40
C SER A 209 17.87 3.92 6.07
N LEU A 210 18.76 3.13 5.49
CA LEU A 210 18.47 2.27 4.35
C LEU A 210 18.54 0.81 4.82
N ALA A 211 17.40 0.11 4.85
CA ALA A 211 17.32 -1.27 5.29
C ALA A 211 17.42 -2.24 4.10
N ARG A 212 18.18 -3.32 4.26
CA ARG A 212 18.25 -4.38 3.26
C ARG A 212 17.12 -5.40 3.48
N ILE A 213 16.41 -5.74 2.42
CA ILE A 213 15.50 -6.89 2.41
C ILE A 213 16.36 -8.15 2.21
N GLU A 214 16.54 -8.93 3.26
CA GLU A 214 17.32 -10.16 3.21
C GLU A 214 16.41 -11.35 2.86
N GLU A 215 16.53 -11.88 1.64
CA GLU A 215 15.75 -13.05 1.18
C GLU A 215 15.88 -14.25 2.15
N ASN A 216 17.05 -14.36 2.79
CA ASN A 216 17.34 -15.46 3.70
C ASN A 216 16.57 -15.44 5.01
N LYS A 217 15.95 -14.34 5.41
CA LYS A 217 15.19 -14.21 6.68
C LYS A 217 13.71 -14.54 6.55
N TYR A 218 13.19 -14.61 5.33
CA TYR A 218 11.75 -14.70 5.10
C TYR A 218 11.37 -15.91 4.25
N VAL A 219 10.16 -16.40 4.48
CA VAL A 219 9.52 -17.41 3.63
C VAL A 219 9.26 -16.80 2.26
N ARG A 220 9.65 -17.51 1.22
CA ARG A 220 9.41 -17.07 -0.15
C ARG A 220 7.97 -17.39 -0.56
N LEU A 221 7.19 -16.35 -0.82
CA LEU A 221 5.87 -16.41 -1.43
C LEU A 221 5.96 -15.82 -2.84
N ASP A 222 5.44 -16.50 -3.84
CA ASP A 222 5.29 -15.91 -5.16
C ASP A 222 3.94 -15.14 -5.28
N LYS A 223 3.80 -14.36 -6.35
CA LYS A 223 2.58 -13.56 -6.59
C LYS A 223 1.32 -14.41 -6.72
N PHE A 224 1.46 -15.61 -7.28
CA PHE A 224 0.34 -16.53 -7.46
C PHE A 224 -0.12 -17.08 -6.13
N THR A 225 0.83 -17.42 -5.24
CA THR A 225 0.55 -17.85 -3.86
C THR A 225 -0.15 -16.75 -3.06
N VAL A 226 0.35 -15.51 -3.08
CA VAL A 226 -0.30 -14.38 -2.38
C VAL A 226 -1.73 -14.18 -2.87
N ARG A 227 -1.96 -14.25 -4.18
CA ARG A 227 -3.29 -14.10 -4.79
C ARG A 227 -4.19 -15.31 -4.52
N SER A 228 -3.69 -16.54 -4.74
CA SER A 228 -4.51 -17.75 -4.61
C SER A 228 -4.89 -18.05 -3.16
N LEU A 229 -4.06 -17.66 -2.18
CA LEU A 229 -4.38 -17.74 -0.76
C LEU A 229 -5.23 -16.54 -0.27
N GLU A 230 -5.52 -15.57 -1.13
CA GLU A 230 -6.28 -14.36 -0.80
C GLU A 230 -5.75 -13.65 0.46
N LEU A 231 -4.42 -13.45 0.51
CA LEU A 231 -3.78 -12.91 1.71
C LEU A 231 -4.16 -11.46 1.95
N MET A 232 -4.11 -10.62 0.93
CA MET A 232 -4.30 -9.16 1.04
C MET A 232 -5.69 -8.69 0.58
N GLY A 233 -6.30 -9.39 -0.35
CA GLY A 233 -7.61 -9.07 -0.91
C GLY A 233 -8.30 -10.32 -1.43
N SER A 234 -9.62 -10.32 -1.52
CA SER A 234 -10.40 -11.40 -2.13
C SER A 234 -10.40 -11.29 -3.65
N MET A 235 -10.45 -12.43 -4.33
CA MET A 235 -10.64 -12.50 -5.78
C MET A 235 -12.08 -12.20 -6.20
N ASN A 236 -13.03 -12.32 -5.29
CA ASN A 236 -14.45 -12.07 -5.52
C ASN A 236 -14.90 -10.75 -4.92
N ASP A 237 -15.74 -10.00 -5.62
CA ASP A 237 -16.36 -8.78 -5.08
C ASP A 237 -17.19 -9.11 -3.82
N GLY A 238 -16.90 -8.41 -2.73
CA GLY A 238 -17.54 -8.65 -1.42
C GLY A 238 -16.99 -9.84 -0.62
N GLY A 239 -15.96 -10.54 -1.13
CA GLY A 239 -15.26 -11.57 -0.39
C GLY A 239 -14.35 -11.01 0.72
N SER A 240 -13.88 -11.90 1.61
CA SER A 240 -12.94 -11.55 2.70
C SER A 240 -11.57 -12.17 2.44
N SER A 241 -10.52 -11.48 2.87
CA SER A 241 -9.12 -11.95 2.80
C SER A 241 -8.62 -12.42 4.17
N LEU A 242 -7.44 -13.06 4.21
CA LEU A 242 -6.80 -13.39 5.49
C LEU A 242 -6.54 -12.12 6.31
N LEU A 243 -6.07 -11.05 5.65
CA LEU A 243 -5.84 -9.76 6.31
C LEU A 243 -7.09 -9.26 7.03
N ASN A 244 -8.27 -9.33 6.40
CA ASN A 244 -9.52 -8.89 7.04
C ASN A 244 -9.86 -9.67 8.32
N VAL A 245 -9.44 -10.93 8.43
CA VAL A 245 -9.67 -11.76 9.62
C VAL A 245 -8.74 -11.40 10.76
N ILE A 246 -7.46 -11.17 10.47
CA ILE A 246 -6.43 -10.98 11.50
C ILE A 246 -6.13 -9.52 11.82
N ASP A 247 -6.53 -8.57 10.98
CA ASP A 247 -6.27 -7.13 11.20
C ASP A 247 -7.25 -6.55 12.22
N LYS A 248 -6.77 -6.51 13.47
CA LYS A 248 -7.39 -5.85 14.62
C LYS A 248 -6.51 -4.72 15.13
N THR A 249 -5.60 -4.23 14.28
CA THR A 249 -4.68 -3.15 14.65
C THR A 249 -5.42 -1.85 14.89
N ILE A 250 -4.97 -1.11 15.89
CA ILE A 250 -5.55 0.17 16.32
C ILE A 250 -4.83 1.31 15.59
N SER A 251 -3.50 1.26 15.54
CA SER A 251 -2.69 2.30 14.93
C SER A 251 -2.51 2.10 13.43
N PRO A 252 -2.43 3.19 12.63
CA PRO A 252 -2.09 3.09 11.21
C PRO A 252 -0.74 2.42 10.95
N MET A 253 0.23 2.65 11.82
CA MET A 253 1.58 2.06 11.76
C MET A 253 1.53 0.55 11.93
N GLY A 254 0.74 0.06 12.90
CA GLY A 254 0.49 -1.37 13.08
C GLY A 254 -0.15 -2.01 11.86
N ALA A 255 -1.15 -1.36 11.25
CA ALA A 255 -1.80 -1.87 10.05
C ALA A 255 -0.83 -2.02 8.87
N ARG A 256 0.07 -1.04 8.66
CA ARG A 256 1.11 -1.12 7.62
C ARG A 256 2.12 -2.24 7.92
N LEU A 257 2.55 -2.37 9.17
CA LEU A 257 3.48 -3.41 9.58
C LEU A 257 2.87 -4.81 9.46
N LEU A 258 1.60 -4.98 9.82
CA LEU A 258 0.88 -6.26 9.69
C LEU A 258 0.82 -6.74 8.24
N LYS A 259 0.50 -5.86 7.30
CA LYS A 259 0.53 -6.16 5.86
C LYS A 259 1.91 -6.68 5.44
N ARG A 260 2.98 -6.02 5.90
CA ARG A 260 4.36 -6.44 5.63
C ARG A 260 4.68 -7.81 6.24
N TRP A 261 4.29 -8.06 7.48
CA TRP A 261 4.52 -9.36 8.12
C TRP A 261 3.81 -10.50 7.41
N LEU A 262 2.63 -10.23 6.85
CA LEU A 262 1.85 -11.23 6.13
C LEU A 262 2.52 -11.69 4.82
N VAL A 263 3.19 -10.79 4.10
CA VAL A 263 3.89 -11.13 2.85
C VAL A 263 5.37 -11.51 3.05
N PHE A 264 5.93 -11.25 4.24
CA PHE A 264 7.27 -11.62 4.66
C PHE A 264 7.26 -12.45 5.95
N PRO A 265 6.70 -13.69 5.94
CA PRO A 265 6.73 -14.56 7.11
C PRO A 265 8.17 -14.94 7.46
N LEU A 266 8.44 -15.11 8.76
CA LEU A 266 9.77 -15.47 9.24
C LEU A 266 10.06 -16.95 8.99
N LYS A 267 11.35 -17.30 8.86
CA LYS A 267 11.81 -18.69 8.76
C LYS A 267 12.83 -19.11 9.81
N ASP A 268 12.95 -18.33 10.89
CA ASP A 268 13.80 -18.65 12.01
C ASP A 268 12.95 -18.89 13.26
N VAL A 269 13.23 -19.97 13.99
CA VAL A 269 12.44 -20.41 15.16
C VAL A 269 12.42 -19.36 16.26
N GLN A 270 13.56 -18.75 16.57
CA GLN A 270 13.69 -17.81 17.69
C GLN A 270 12.80 -16.55 17.53
N PRO A 271 12.89 -15.77 16.43
CA PRO A 271 12.05 -14.58 16.28
C PRO A 271 10.56 -14.90 16.17
N ILE A 272 10.19 -16.07 15.65
CA ILE A 272 8.79 -16.52 15.64
C ILE A 272 8.31 -16.76 17.06
N ASN A 273 9.09 -17.51 17.89
CA ASN A 273 8.73 -17.79 19.28
C ASN A 273 8.70 -16.53 20.14
N GLU A 274 9.57 -15.54 19.89
CA GLU A 274 9.52 -14.24 20.55
C GLU A 274 8.17 -13.56 20.33
N ARG A 275 7.64 -13.57 19.08
CA ARG A 275 6.30 -13.06 18.79
C ARG A 275 5.21 -13.87 19.49
N LEU A 276 5.26 -15.20 19.39
CA LEU A 276 4.29 -16.10 20.03
C LEU A 276 4.26 -15.93 21.55
N ASN A 277 5.41 -15.69 22.19
CA ASN A 277 5.48 -15.44 23.64
C ASN A 277 4.76 -14.15 24.05
N VAL A 278 4.86 -13.08 23.23
CA VAL A 278 4.14 -11.83 23.49
C VAL A 278 2.65 -12.01 23.24
N VAL A 279 2.26 -12.69 22.14
CA VAL A 279 0.84 -13.01 21.85
C VAL A 279 0.23 -13.80 23.00
N GLU A 280 0.94 -14.81 23.52
CA GLU A 280 0.49 -15.60 24.66
C GLU A 280 0.38 -14.77 25.94
N TYR A 281 1.29 -13.83 26.17
CA TYR A 281 1.24 -12.92 27.31
C TYR A 281 -0.03 -12.06 27.27
N PHE A 282 -0.34 -11.43 26.13
CA PHE A 282 -1.61 -10.72 25.94
C PHE A 282 -2.84 -11.59 26.14
N PHE A 283 -2.75 -12.86 25.71
CA PHE A 283 -3.87 -13.80 25.85
C PHE A 283 -4.13 -14.17 27.32
N ARG A 284 -3.06 -14.31 28.12
CA ARG A 284 -3.13 -14.70 29.54
C ARG A 284 -3.32 -13.55 30.51
N GLN A 285 -2.94 -12.31 30.12
CA GLN A 285 -2.98 -11.12 30.98
C GLN A 285 -3.97 -10.07 30.41
N PRO A 286 -5.26 -10.19 30.74
CA PRO A 286 -6.28 -9.29 30.18
C PRO A 286 -6.10 -7.83 30.63
N ASP A 287 -5.67 -7.58 31.88
CA ASP A 287 -5.45 -6.22 32.37
C ASP A 287 -4.30 -5.51 31.62
N PHE A 288 -3.23 -6.24 31.34
CA PHE A 288 -2.13 -5.74 30.49
C PHE A 288 -2.63 -5.42 29.08
N LYS A 289 -3.43 -6.33 28.50
CA LYS A 289 -4.04 -6.14 27.18
C LYS A 289 -4.88 -4.86 27.12
N GLU A 290 -5.77 -4.67 28.10
CA GLU A 290 -6.66 -3.52 28.17
C GLU A 290 -5.90 -2.21 28.31
N LEU A 291 -4.88 -2.15 29.18
CA LEU A 291 -4.02 -0.98 29.33
C LEU A 291 -3.35 -0.62 28.00
N ILE A 292 -2.72 -1.59 27.32
CA ILE A 292 -2.06 -1.32 26.03
C ILE A 292 -3.06 -0.86 24.97
N GLU A 293 -4.25 -1.48 24.92
CA GLU A 293 -5.31 -1.13 23.96
C GLU A 293 -5.79 0.32 24.16
N GLU A 294 -6.05 0.73 25.41
CA GLU A 294 -6.43 2.10 25.75
C GLU A 294 -5.36 3.12 25.34
N GLN A 295 -4.09 2.83 25.63
CA GLN A 295 -3.01 3.76 25.29
C GLN A 295 -2.78 3.84 23.76
N LEU A 296 -2.92 2.73 23.03
CA LEU A 296 -2.79 2.74 21.57
C LEU A 296 -3.86 3.61 20.89
N HIS A 297 -5.07 3.70 21.45
CA HIS A 297 -6.11 4.61 20.94
C HIS A 297 -5.73 6.09 21.03
N LEU A 298 -4.81 6.47 21.91
CA LEU A 298 -4.30 7.83 22.06
C LEU A 298 -3.12 8.11 21.09
N ILE A 299 -2.54 7.06 20.51
CA ILE A 299 -1.37 7.16 19.64
C ILE A 299 -1.82 7.24 18.17
N GLY A 300 -1.63 8.41 17.56
CA GLY A 300 -1.84 8.61 16.13
C GLY A 300 -0.71 8.05 15.27
N ASP A 301 -0.62 8.54 14.04
CA ASP A 301 0.41 8.11 13.07
C ASP A 301 1.73 8.86 13.29
N LEU A 302 2.55 8.36 14.20
CA LEU A 302 3.85 8.96 14.54
C LEU A 302 4.79 9.03 13.33
N GLU A 303 4.80 8.01 12.45
CA GLU A 303 5.67 8.01 11.26
C GLU A 303 5.33 9.18 10.33
N ARG A 304 4.04 9.40 10.06
CA ARG A 304 3.60 10.51 9.19
C ARG A 304 3.71 11.87 9.84
N ILE A 305 3.46 11.97 11.14
CA ILE A 305 3.66 13.24 11.85
C ILE A 305 5.13 13.66 11.78
N ILE A 306 6.06 12.73 12.03
CA ILE A 306 7.48 13.05 12.05
C ILE A 306 8.05 13.36 10.65
N SER A 307 7.51 12.78 9.59
CA SER A 307 7.86 13.16 8.23
C SER A 307 7.44 14.60 7.91
N LYS A 308 6.26 15.04 8.38
CA LYS A 308 5.80 16.42 8.25
C LYS A 308 6.66 17.40 9.09
N VAL A 309 7.13 16.97 10.26
CA VAL A 309 8.10 17.74 11.05
C VAL A 309 9.37 17.98 10.24
N ALA A 310 9.93 16.93 9.62
CA ALA A 310 11.18 17.03 8.85
C ALA A 310 11.08 18.00 7.67
N VAL A 311 9.91 18.11 7.04
CA VAL A 311 9.67 19.04 5.92
C VAL A 311 9.06 20.37 6.35
N GLY A 312 8.89 20.62 7.67
CA GLY A 312 8.32 21.85 8.20
C GLY A 312 6.84 22.08 7.87
N ARG A 313 6.08 21.02 7.57
CA ARG A 313 4.64 21.08 7.19
C ARG A 313 3.70 20.56 8.26
N VAL A 314 4.19 20.27 9.46
CA VAL A 314 3.36 19.81 10.58
C VAL A 314 2.45 20.95 11.06
N SER A 315 1.19 20.65 11.31
CA SER A 315 0.22 21.61 11.85
C SER A 315 0.28 21.69 13.38
N PRO A 316 -0.18 22.80 14.00
CA PRO A 316 -0.24 22.91 15.46
C PRO A 316 -1.03 21.78 16.15
N ARG A 317 -2.12 21.32 15.56
CA ARG A 317 -2.91 20.19 16.09
C ARG A 317 -2.14 18.87 16.04
N GLU A 318 -1.36 18.63 15.00
CA GLU A 318 -0.51 17.44 14.90
C GLU A 318 0.62 17.46 15.92
N VAL A 319 1.16 18.64 16.26
CA VAL A 319 2.14 18.78 17.33
C VAL A 319 1.53 18.45 18.70
N VAL A 320 0.30 18.89 18.96
CA VAL A 320 -0.44 18.48 20.17
C VAL A 320 -0.75 16.99 20.16
N ALA A 321 -1.14 16.41 19.02
CA ALA A 321 -1.35 14.97 18.90
C ALA A 321 -0.06 14.18 19.18
N LEU A 322 1.09 14.68 18.70
CA LEU A 322 2.41 14.11 19.03
C LEU A 322 2.68 14.14 20.54
N LYS A 323 2.40 15.26 21.23
CA LYS A 323 2.51 15.34 22.69
C LYS A 323 1.68 14.26 23.38
N VAL A 324 0.42 14.12 23.01
CA VAL A 324 -0.50 13.12 23.59
C VAL A 324 0.01 11.69 23.34
N ALA A 325 0.51 11.42 22.14
CA ALA A 325 1.08 10.11 21.81
C ALA A 325 2.34 9.82 22.66
N LEU A 326 3.24 10.78 22.84
CA LEU A 326 4.42 10.62 23.70
C LEU A 326 4.05 10.43 25.18
N GLN A 327 2.97 11.03 25.66
CA GLN A 327 2.42 10.79 27.00
C GLN A 327 1.88 9.36 27.13
N ALA A 328 1.18 8.83 26.13
CA ALA A 328 0.66 7.48 26.11
C ALA A 328 1.77 6.39 26.05
N ILE A 329 2.95 6.71 25.52
CA ILE A 329 4.11 5.79 25.50
C ILE A 329 4.65 5.51 26.91
N GLU A 330 4.55 6.44 27.86
CA GLU A 330 5.10 6.28 29.21
C GLU A 330 4.46 5.09 29.96
N PRO A 331 3.13 4.96 30.11
CA PRO A 331 2.51 3.80 30.73
C PRO A 331 2.75 2.50 29.94
N ILE A 332 2.82 2.55 28.59
CA ILE A 332 3.17 1.38 27.78
C ILE A 332 4.58 0.90 28.14
N LYS A 333 5.55 1.82 28.19
CA LYS A 333 6.93 1.51 28.58
C LYS A 333 7.00 0.87 29.96
N ALA A 334 6.34 1.48 30.96
CA ALA A 334 6.30 0.96 32.32
C ALA A 334 5.72 -0.47 32.35
N ALA A 335 4.57 -0.69 31.76
CA ALA A 335 3.91 -1.99 31.70
C ALA A 335 4.78 -3.06 30.98
N CYS A 336 5.45 -2.69 29.89
CA CYS A 336 6.37 -3.58 29.19
C CYS A 336 7.60 -3.95 30.03
N MET A 337 8.13 -3.01 30.81
CA MET A 337 9.31 -3.25 31.69
C MET A 337 8.94 -4.12 32.91
N ASP A 338 7.72 -4.02 33.42
CA ASP A 338 7.24 -4.82 34.56
C ASP A 338 6.73 -6.21 34.14
N ALA A 339 6.61 -6.48 32.84
CA ALA A 339 6.11 -7.75 32.34
C ALA A 339 7.13 -8.89 32.54
N ASP A 340 6.65 -10.06 32.99
CA ASP A 340 7.46 -11.29 33.03
C ASP A 340 7.58 -11.90 31.61
N ASN A 341 8.16 -11.12 30.71
CA ASN A 341 8.36 -11.49 29.31
C ASN A 341 9.55 -10.72 28.69
N ALA A 342 10.64 -11.42 28.39
CA ALA A 342 11.87 -10.81 27.89
C ALA A 342 11.67 -10.00 26.57
N SER A 343 10.77 -10.41 25.70
CA SER A 343 10.49 -9.70 24.45
C SER A 343 9.75 -8.39 24.70
N LEU A 344 8.84 -8.36 25.69
CA LEU A 344 8.17 -7.12 26.11
C LEU A 344 9.14 -6.18 26.81
N ASN A 345 10.00 -6.70 27.70
CA ASN A 345 11.03 -5.90 28.36
C ASN A 345 11.93 -5.23 27.31
N HIS A 346 12.36 -5.97 26.29
CA HIS A 346 13.17 -5.43 25.20
C HIS A 346 12.43 -4.31 24.41
N ILE A 347 11.12 -4.46 24.17
CA ILE A 347 10.30 -3.38 23.57
C ILE A 347 10.30 -2.16 24.50
N GLY A 348 10.07 -2.36 25.79
CA GLY A 348 10.08 -1.30 26.82
C GLY A 348 11.40 -0.54 26.90
N GLU A 349 12.54 -1.25 26.84
CA GLU A 349 13.88 -0.65 26.83
C GLU A 349 14.08 0.30 25.64
N GLN A 350 13.58 -0.06 24.46
CA GLN A 350 13.73 0.75 23.23
C GLN A 350 12.79 1.96 23.17
N LEU A 351 11.68 1.96 23.91
CA LEU A 351 10.76 3.08 23.96
C LEU A 351 11.39 4.29 24.68
N ASN A 352 11.32 5.45 24.04
CA ASN A 352 11.79 6.72 24.57
C ASN A 352 10.60 7.65 24.83
N ILE A 353 10.44 8.10 26.08
CA ILE A 353 9.34 9.00 26.47
C ILE A 353 9.50 10.43 25.94
N CYS A 354 10.68 10.79 25.42
CA CYS A 354 11.00 12.10 24.85
C CYS A 354 10.54 13.27 25.75
N GLN A 355 10.81 13.17 27.07
CA GLN A 355 10.22 14.05 28.08
C GLN A 355 10.49 15.54 27.82
N SER A 356 11.72 15.89 27.47
CA SER A 356 12.12 17.30 27.28
C SER A 356 11.31 18.00 26.19
N ILE A 357 11.10 17.32 25.06
CA ILE A 357 10.31 17.90 23.97
C ILE A 357 8.81 17.86 24.26
N ARG A 358 8.32 16.82 24.92
CA ARG A 358 6.93 16.71 25.40
C ARG A 358 6.59 17.89 26.31
N ASP A 359 7.42 18.16 27.31
CA ASP A 359 7.24 19.23 28.27
C ASP A 359 7.37 20.61 27.60
N ARG A 360 8.22 20.74 26.58
CA ARG A 360 8.33 21.95 25.78
C ARG A 360 7.05 22.22 24.97
N ILE A 361 6.52 21.21 24.29
CA ILE A 361 5.26 21.34 23.55
C ILE A 361 4.13 21.73 24.50
N ASP A 362 4.05 21.08 25.67
CA ASP A 362 3.00 21.36 26.67
C ASP A 362 3.09 22.79 27.19
N ARG A 363 4.27 23.31 27.38
CA ARG A 363 4.48 24.68 27.83
C ARG A 363 4.18 25.74 26.77
N GLU A 364 4.55 25.48 25.51
CA GLU A 364 4.56 26.48 24.44
C GLU A 364 3.30 26.51 23.58
N ILE A 365 2.64 25.37 23.32
CA ILE A 365 1.49 25.28 22.43
C ILE A 365 0.18 25.24 23.21
N ASP A 366 -0.84 25.92 22.71
CA ASP A 366 -2.20 25.83 23.25
C ASP A 366 -2.74 24.40 23.16
N ASN A 367 -3.61 24.01 24.09
CA ASN A 367 -4.15 22.65 24.12
C ASN A 367 -5.16 22.36 23.00
N ASP A 368 -5.84 23.37 22.47
CA ASP A 368 -6.73 23.29 21.31
C ASP A 368 -6.38 24.36 20.28
N PRO A 369 -5.18 24.26 19.65
CA PRO A 369 -4.74 25.27 18.71
C PRO A 369 -5.56 25.20 17.40
N PRO A 370 -5.63 26.29 16.63
CA PRO A 370 -6.22 26.28 15.31
C PRO A 370 -5.45 25.33 14.38
N LEU A 371 -6.15 24.83 13.35
CA LEU A 371 -5.51 23.95 12.35
C LEU A 371 -4.37 24.66 11.59
N LEU A 372 -4.57 25.96 11.32
CA LEU A 372 -3.62 26.77 10.54
C LEU A 372 -3.04 27.87 11.43
N ILE A 373 -1.73 28.01 11.39
CA ILE A 373 -0.99 29.00 12.18
C ILE A 373 -1.41 30.45 11.87
N ASN A 374 -1.81 30.71 10.63
CA ASN A 374 -2.23 32.05 10.19
C ASN A 374 -3.55 32.54 10.83
N LYS A 375 -4.22 31.71 11.64
CA LYS A 375 -5.37 32.14 12.43
C LYS A 375 -5.00 32.76 13.77
N GLY A 376 -3.73 32.65 14.18
CA GLY A 376 -3.26 33.11 15.49
C GLY A 376 -3.79 32.25 16.65
N GLY A 377 -3.28 32.47 17.85
CA GLY A 377 -3.70 31.73 19.05
C GLY A 377 -3.07 30.34 19.18
N VAL A 378 -1.91 30.10 18.57
CA VAL A 378 -1.19 28.82 18.64
C VAL A 378 -0.29 28.74 19.87
N ILE A 379 0.36 29.81 20.24
CA ILE A 379 1.33 29.85 21.35
C ILE A 379 0.61 30.24 22.65
N LYS A 380 0.89 29.52 23.74
CA LYS A 380 0.35 29.84 25.08
C LYS A 380 0.80 31.20 25.58
N SER A 381 0.01 31.81 26.46
CA SER A 381 0.39 32.99 27.21
C SER A 381 1.54 32.67 28.19
N GLY A 382 2.47 33.59 28.39
CA GLY A 382 3.64 33.38 29.24
C GLY A 382 4.88 32.80 28.55
N VAL A 383 4.76 32.45 27.27
CA VAL A 383 5.91 31.92 26.48
C VAL A 383 6.82 33.03 25.98
N SER A 384 6.24 34.16 25.57
CA SER A 384 6.97 35.33 25.09
C SER A 384 6.34 36.59 25.66
N ALA A 385 7.13 37.38 26.43
CA ALA A 385 6.70 38.64 26.96
C ALA A 385 6.31 39.65 25.87
N GLU A 386 6.98 39.63 24.72
CA GLU A 386 6.67 40.50 23.59
C GLU A 386 5.31 40.12 22.98
N LEU A 387 5.03 38.81 22.82
CA LEU A 387 3.76 38.29 22.29
C LEU A 387 2.59 38.68 23.23
N ASP A 388 2.79 38.53 24.52
CA ASP A 388 1.77 38.87 25.52
C ASP A 388 1.48 40.36 25.55
N GLU A 389 2.52 41.22 25.39
CA GLU A 389 2.35 42.67 25.27
C GLU A 389 1.56 43.03 24.00
N LEU A 390 1.89 42.46 22.84
CA LEU A 390 1.16 42.68 21.59
C LEU A 390 -0.29 42.25 21.70
N ARG A 391 -0.58 41.09 22.32
CA ARG A 391 -1.95 40.62 22.59
C ARG A 391 -2.70 41.57 23.50
N ARG A 392 -2.06 42.11 24.52
CA ARG A 392 -2.65 43.12 25.42
C ARG A 392 -3.06 44.36 24.65
N ILE A 393 -2.16 44.87 23.77
CA ILE A 393 -2.45 46.01 22.90
C ILE A 393 -3.62 45.74 21.97
N ALA A 394 -3.65 44.58 21.28
CA ALA A 394 -4.75 44.22 20.40
C ALA A 394 -6.10 44.04 21.15
N TYR A 395 -6.08 43.47 22.36
CA TYR A 395 -7.27 43.33 23.21
C TYR A 395 -7.78 44.65 23.74
N SER A 396 -6.90 45.45 24.31
CA SER A 396 -7.26 46.81 24.82
C SER A 396 -7.76 47.71 23.69
N GLY A 397 -7.25 47.51 22.44
CA GLY A 397 -7.75 48.22 21.26
C GLY A 397 -9.21 47.87 20.93
N LYS A 398 -9.64 46.60 21.10
CA LYS A 398 -11.04 46.19 20.92
C LYS A 398 -11.98 46.79 22.00
N ASP A 399 -11.53 46.82 23.25
CA ASP A 399 -12.29 47.47 24.32
C ASP A 399 -12.44 48.97 24.09
N TYR A 400 -11.39 49.63 23.58
CA TYR A 400 -11.46 51.04 23.25
C TYR A 400 -12.39 51.32 22.06
N LEU A 401 -12.48 50.45 21.06
CA LEU A 401 -13.51 50.58 20.00
C LEU A 401 -14.92 50.52 20.53
N LEU A 402 -15.16 49.70 21.58
CA LEU A 402 -16.47 49.66 22.28
C LEU A 402 -16.72 50.96 23.05
N GLN A 403 -15.69 51.52 23.69
CA GLN A 403 -15.80 52.81 24.36
C GLN A 403 -16.07 53.94 23.37
N ILE A 404 -15.38 53.95 22.21
CA ILE A 404 -15.67 54.91 21.13
C ILE A 404 -17.13 54.75 20.67
N GLN A 405 -17.57 53.52 20.42
CA GLN A 405 -18.96 53.26 20.02
C GLN A 405 -19.97 53.80 21.01
N GLN A 406 -19.75 53.57 22.31
CA GLN A 406 -20.64 54.04 23.36
C GLN A 406 -20.62 55.55 23.45
N ARG A 407 -19.42 56.17 23.53
CA ARG A 407 -19.23 57.60 23.57
C ARG A 407 -19.88 58.33 22.39
N GLU A 408 -19.62 57.87 21.18
CA GLU A 408 -20.20 58.47 19.96
C GLU A 408 -21.71 58.27 19.91
N SER A 409 -22.22 57.14 20.39
CA SER A 409 -23.66 56.89 20.50
C SER A 409 -24.34 57.87 21.47
N GLU A 410 -23.69 58.18 22.59
CA GLU A 410 -24.19 59.13 23.57
C GLU A 410 -24.09 60.58 23.03
N LEU A 411 -22.96 60.95 22.42
CA LEU A 411 -22.75 62.33 21.92
C LEU A 411 -23.67 62.65 20.72
N THR A 412 -23.95 61.69 19.86
CA THR A 412 -24.76 61.88 18.66
C THR A 412 -26.24 61.56 18.92
N GLU A 413 -26.58 60.99 20.06
CA GLU A 413 -27.93 60.48 20.41
C GLU A 413 -28.41 59.43 19.35
N ILE A 414 -27.52 58.61 18.83
CA ILE A 414 -27.81 57.57 17.86
C ILE A 414 -27.67 56.21 18.55
N PRO A 415 -28.72 55.63 19.08
CA PRO A 415 -28.61 54.37 19.86
C PRO A 415 -28.33 53.14 18.97
N SER A 416 -28.50 53.27 17.69
CA SER A 416 -28.26 52.19 16.72
C SER A 416 -26.85 52.22 16.06
N LEU A 417 -26.00 53.11 16.54
CA LEU A 417 -24.63 53.23 16.05
C LEU A 417 -23.81 51.94 16.30
N LYS A 418 -23.11 51.45 15.29
CA LYS A 418 -22.25 50.28 15.39
C LYS A 418 -20.91 50.57 14.77
N ILE A 419 -19.84 50.07 15.40
CA ILE A 419 -18.54 50.02 14.77
C ILE A 419 -18.41 48.64 14.11
N GLY A 420 -18.04 48.61 12.84
CA GLY A 420 -17.80 47.42 12.05
C GLY A 420 -16.46 47.49 11.32
N TYR A 421 -16.00 46.38 10.75
CA TYR A 421 -14.77 46.29 9.98
C TYR A 421 -15.06 45.87 8.54
N ASN A 422 -14.32 46.44 7.59
CA ASN A 422 -14.39 46.09 6.17
C ASN A 422 -13.00 46.02 5.57
N ASN A 423 -12.67 44.97 4.82
CA ASN A 423 -11.35 44.75 4.24
C ASN A 423 -10.88 45.82 3.24
N VAL A 424 -11.78 46.68 2.73
CA VAL A 424 -11.45 47.70 1.73
C VAL A 424 -11.07 49.03 2.37
N PHE A 425 -11.75 49.46 3.44
CA PHE A 425 -11.54 50.77 4.09
C PHE A 425 -11.45 50.74 5.60
N GLY A 426 -11.29 49.55 6.21
CA GLY A 426 -11.00 49.34 7.61
C GLY A 426 -12.19 49.46 8.55
N TYR A 427 -11.95 49.91 9.78
CA TYR A 427 -13.00 50.14 10.76
C TYR A 427 -13.88 51.34 10.38
N TYR A 428 -15.19 51.19 10.54
CA TYR A 428 -16.17 52.22 10.23
C TYR A 428 -17.25 52.27 11.25
N ILE A 429 -17.88 53.44 11.36
CA ILE A 429 -19.11 53.68 12.12
C ILE A 429 -20.30 53.53 11.16
N GLU A 430 -21.21 52.62 11.45
CA GLU A 430 -22.43 52.43 10.66
C GLU A 430 -23.61 53.11 11.33
N VAL A 431 -24.25 54.03 10.58
CA VAL A 431 -25.40 54.79 10.99
C VAL A 431 -26.58 54.50 10.05
N ARG A 432 -27.74 54.16 10.61
CA ARG A 432 -28.94 53.93 9.82
C ARG A 432 -29.44 55.25 9.20
N ASN A 433 -30.00 55.19 8.00
CA ASN A 433 -30.48 56.35 7.26
C ASN A 433 -31.51 57.20 8.05
N THR A 434 -32.20 56.62 9.05
CA THR A 434 -33.14 57.32 9.95
C THR A 434 -32.46 58.34 10.84
N HIS A 435 -31.14 58.28 11.05
CA HIS A 435 -30.37 59.14 11.94
C HIS A 435 -29.23 59.88 11.20
N LYS A 436 -29.23 59.93 9.88
CA LYS A 436 -28.18 60.56 9.10
C LYS A 436 -27.99 62.06 9.40
N ASP A 437 -29.08 62.75 9.78
CA ASP A 437 -29.07 64.18 10.06
C ASP A 437 -28.41 64.48 11.43
N LYS A 438 -28.15 63.49 12.26
CA LYS A 438 -27.46 63.60 13.56
C LYS A 438 -25.98 63.34 13.44
N VAL A 439 -25.46 62.98 12.24
CA VAL A 439 -24.04 62.67 12.05
C VAL A 439 -23.18 63.96 12.10
N PRO A 440 -22.09 64.00 12.91
CA PRO A 440 -21.19 65.14 12.99
C PRO A 440 -20.55 65.47 11.61
N ALA A 441 -20.36 66.76 11.31
CA ALA A 441 -19.80 67.22 10.02
C ALA A 441 -18.33 66.79 9.82
N GLU A 442 -17.60 66.49 10.89
CA GLU A 442 -16.25 65.97 10.90
C GLU A 442 -16.09 64.52 10.52
N TRP A 443 -17.19 63.70 10.51
CA TRP A 443 -17.15 62.33 10.09
C TRP A 443 -17.06 62.19 8.59
N ILE A 444 -16.07 61.44 8.10
CA ILE A 444 -15.86 61.25 6.65
C ILE A 444 -16.69 60.06 6.16
N ARG A 445 -17.69 60.34 5.28
CA ARG A 445 -18.49 59.29 4.69
C ARG A 445 -17.69 58.50 3.66
N LYS A 446 -17.64 57.15 3.80
CA LYS A 446 -16.95 56.25 2.92
C LYS A 446 -17.86 55.42 2.04
N GLN A 447 -19.05 55.04 2.53
CA GLN A 447 -19.95 54.20 1.77
C GLN A 447 -21.42 54.50 2.15
N THR A 448 -22.28 54.52 1.10
CA THR A 448 -23.73 54.60 1.27
C THR A 448 -24.30 53.25 0.91
N LEU A 449 -25.09 52.69 1.81
CA LEU A 449 -25.84 51.45 1.65
C LEU A 449 -27.36 51.77 1.52
N ALA A 450 -28.18 50.81 1.15
CA ALA A 450 -29.63 51.00 1.01
C ALA A 450 -30.27 51.47 2.32
N ASN A 451 -29.86 50.99 3.51
CA ASN A 451 -30.46 51.28 4.80
C ASN A 451 -29.53 51.95 5.83
N ALA A 452 -28.24 52.21 5.48
CA ALA A 452 -27.27 52.81 6.37
C ALA A 452 -26.16 53.55 5.60
N GLU A 453 -25.45 54.43 6.26
CA GLU A 453 -24.21 55.03 5.77
C GLU A 453 -23.06 54.70 6.68
N ARG A 454 -21.85 54.61 6.10
CA ARG A 454 -20.62 54.25 6.78
C ARG A 454 -19.63 55.40 6.80
N TYR A 455 -19.17 55.70 8.00
CA TYR A 455 -18.30 56.83 8.28
C TYR A 455 -17.00 56.40 8.94
N ILE A 456 -15.94 57.21 8.79
CA ILE A 456 -14.70 57.06 9.55
C ILE A 456 -14.38 58.35 10.27
N THR A 457 -13.69 58.24 11.41
CA THR A 457 -13.15 59.36 12.17
C THR A 457 -11.61 59.26 12.15
N GLN A 458 -10.89 60.37 12.37
CA GLN A 458 -9.46 60.37 12.48
C GLN A 458 -8.95 59.46 13.63
N GLU A 459 -9.63 59.54 14.75
CA GLU A 459 -9.33 58.74 15.94
C GLU A 459 -9.51 57.23 15.66
N LEU A 460 -10.59 56.85 14.95
CA LEU A 460 -10.82 55.47 14.58
C LEU A 460 -9.74 54.92 13.64
N LYS A 461 -9.20 55.78 12.78
CA LYS A 461 -8.14 55.42 11.85
C LYS A 461 -6.79 55.22 12.55
N GLU A 462 -6.45 56.10 13.49
CA GLU A 462 -5.21 55.98 14.28
C GLU A 462 -5.20 54.71 15.15
N TYR A 463 -6.36 54.36 15.71
CA TYR A 463 -6.53 53.13 16.48
C TYR A 463 -6.50 51.87 15.57
N GLU A 464 -7.07 51.95 14.41
CA GLU A 464 -7.00 50.89 13.41
C GLU A 464 -5.54 50.56 13.08
N GLU A 465 -4.71 51.59 12.80
CA GLU A 465 -3.31 51.36 12.52
C GLU A 465 -2.56 50.69 13.68
N LYS A 466 -2.90 51.01 14.94
CA LYS A 466 -2.33 50.36 16.13
C LYS A 466 -2.79 48.93 16.28
N ILE A 467 -4.10 48.62 16.10
CA ILE A 467 -4.67 47.29 16.26
C ILE A 467 -4.16 46.34 15.15
N LEU A 468 -4.29 46.76 13.87
CA LEU A 468 -3.84 45.97 12.74
C LEU A 468 -2.32 45.74 12.78
N GLY A 469 -1.55 46.75 13.13
CA GLY A 469 -0.09 46.63 13.32
C GLY A 469 0.28 45.66 14.45
N ALA A 470 -0.51 45.57 15.49
CA ALA A 470 -0.31 44.57 16.56
C ALA A 470 -0.74 43.16 16.13
N GLU A 471 -1.88 43.00 15.45
CA GLU A 471 -2.35 41.70 14.94
C GLU A 471 -1.37 41.11 13.92
N ASP A 472 -0.85 41.90 12.98
CA ASP A 472 0.17 41.46 12.02
C ASP A 472 1.47 40.99 12.74
N LYS A 473 1.95 41.76 13.73
CA LYS A 473 3.12 41.40 14.52
C LYS A 473 2.90 40.15 15.34
N ILE A 474 1.73 39.96 15.95
CA ILE A 474 1.35 38.73 16.66
C ILE A 474 1.50 37.54 15.74
N LEU A 475 0.94 37.61 14.54
CA LEU A 475 0.98 36.51 13.58
C LEU A 475 2.41 36.16 13.16
N VAL A 476 3.22 37.17 12.87
CA VAL A 476 4.65 36.99 12.52
C VAL A 476 5.41 36.31 13.68
N LEU A 477 5.25 36.80 14.91
CA LEU A 477 5.95 36.29 16.07
C LEU A 477 5.49 34.89 16.46
N GLU A 478 4.18 34.60 16.40
CA GLU A 478 3.64 33.24 16.62
C GLU A 478 4.18 32.26 15.56
N THR A 479 4.27 32.68 14.30
CA THR A 479 4.83 31.87 13.22
C THR A 479 6.31 31.57 13.47
N GLN A 480 7.07 32.54 13.92
CA GLN A 480 8.48 32.35 14.24
C GLN A 480 8.68 31.39 15.43
N LEU A 481 7.98 31.61 16.55
CA LEU A 481 8.07 30.75 17.74
C LEU A 481 7.66 29.33 17.45
N TYR A 482 6.62 29.16 16.62
CA TYR A 482 6.20 27.83 16.17
C TYR A 482 7.26 27.16 15.28
N ALA A 483 7.87 27.90 14.36
CA ALA A 483 8.92 27.36 13.50
C ALA A 483 10.16 26.93 14.33
N GLU A 484 10.54 27.70 15.36
CA GLU A 484 11.61 27.33 16.28
C GLU A 484 11.32 26.05 17.08
N LEU A 485 10.06 25.87 17.51
CA LEU A 485 9.62 24.62 18.14
C LEU A 485 9.71 23.45 17.16
N VAL A 486 9.16 23.60 15.95
CA VAL A 486 9.21 22.54 14.90
C VAL A 486 10.65 22.18 14.56
N GLN A 487 11.56 23.16 14.48
CA GLN A 487 12.97 22.90 14.26
C GLN A 487 13.58 22.07 15.39
N SER A 488 13.23 22.34 16.65
CA SER A 488 13.72 21.54 17.78
C SER A 488 13.18 20.12 17.81
N LEU A 489 11.97 19.88 17.27
CA LEU A 489 11.42 18.53 17.10
C LEU A 489 12.29 17.67 16.19
N SER A 490 13.00 18.27 15.24
CA SER A 490 13.84 17.53 14.28
C SER A 490 14.95 16.73 14.97
N GLU A 491 15.43 17.13 16.14
CA GLU A 491 16.43 16.39 16.91
C GLU A 491 15.89 15.07 17.48
N PHE A 492 14.58 14.97 17.66
CA PHE A 492 13.90 13.79 18.22
C PHE A 492 13.40 12.81 17.13
N ILE A 493 13.58 13.12 15.84
CA ILE A 493 13.15 12.26 14.73
C ILE A 493 13.58 10.80 14.92
N PRO A 494 14.86 10.48 15.18
CA PRO A 494 15.28 9.08 15.31
C PRO A 494 14.61 8.38 16.50
N ALA A 495 14.48 9.05 17.65
CA ALA A 495 13.85 8.47 18.84
C ALA A 495 12.35 8.19 18.61
N ILE A 496 11.64 9.12 17.96
CA ILE A 496 10.22 8.96 17.67
C ILE A 496 10.00 7.88 16.60
N GLN A 497 10.91 7.71 15.64
CA GLN A 497 10.86 6.61 14.68
C GLN A 497 11.03 5.24 15.34
N ILE A 498 11.93 5.12 16.32
CA ILE A 498 12.07 3.89 17.12
C ILE A 498 10.78 3.62 17.88
N ASN A 499 10.20 4.63 18.54
CA ASN A 499 8.91 4.52 19.20
C ASN A 499 7.83 4.02 18.24
N ALA A 500 7.70 4.63 17.06
CA ALA A 500 6.72 4.24 16.06
C ALA A 500 6.85 2.78 15.66
N ASN A 501 8.09 2.29 15.46
CA ASN A 501 8.35 0.90 15.12
C ASN A 501 7.98 -0.05 16.27
N GLN A 502 8.35 0.25 17.51
CA GLN A 502 8.02 -0.60 18.66
C GLN A 502 6.51 -0.63 18.95
N ILE A 503 5.84 0.53 18.84
CA ILE A 503 4.38 0.64 18.97
C ILE A 503 3.68 -0.17 17.85
N ALA A 504 4.12 -0.07 16.62
CA ALA A 504 3.57 -0.85 15.50
C ALA A 504 3.72 -2.37 15.74
N ARG A 505 4.89 -2.82 16.25
CA ARG A 505 5.11 -4.22 16.61
C ARG A 505 4.18 -4.68 17.72
N LEU A 506 4.02 -3.88 18.77
CA LEU A 506 3.15 -4.19 19.90
C LEU A 506 1.68 -4.27 19.46
N ASP A 507 1.23 -3.36 18.60
CA ASP A 507 -0.11 -3.33 18.03
C ASP A 507 -0.38 -4.55 17.14
N CYS A 508 0.57 -4.99 16.30
CA CYS A 508 0.43 -6.23 15.54
C CYS A 508 0.28 -7.46 16.43
N LEU A 509 1.07 -7.55 17.50
CA LEU A 509 1.02 -8.70 18.43
C LEU A 509 -0.27 -8.69 19.25
N LEU A 510 -0.76 -7.51 19.65
CA LEU A 510 -2.08 -7.32 20.25
C LEU A 510 -3.21 -7.74 19.29
N SER A 511 -3.09 -7.36 18.01
CA SER A 511 -4.02 -7.77 16.94
C SER A 511 -4.11 -9.29 16.83
N PHE A 512 -2.97 -10.00 16.83
CA PHE A 512 -2.95 -11.47 16.82
C PHE A 512 -3.61 -12.08 18.06
N ALA A 513 -3.35 -11.55 19.25
CA ALA A 513 -3.97 -12.02 20.49
C ALA A 513 -5.50 -11.79 20.49
N THR A 514 -5.94 -10.65 19.96
CA THR A 514 -7.36 -10.32 19.85
C THR A 514 -8.06 -11.24 18.85
N ALA A 515 -7.47 -11.42 17.65
CA ALA A 515 -7.99 -12.35 16.64
C ALA A 515 -8.02 -13.80 17.17
N ALA A 516 -6.99 -14.22 17.93
CA ALA A 516 -6.92 -15.55 18.53
C ALA A 516 -8.05 -15.78 19.55
N ARG A 517 -8.34 -14.80 20.39
CA ARG A 517 -9.42 -14.88 21.38
C ARG A 517 -10.80 -14.93 20.70
N GLU A 518 -11.04 -14.07 19.71
CA GLU A 518 -12.31 -14.03 18.98
C GLU A 518 -12.62 -15.30 18.20
N ASN A 519 -11.56 -16.01 17.72
CA ASN A 519 -11.69 -17.13 16.79
C ASN A 519 -11.29 -18.47 17.40
N ASN A 520 -10.98 -18.52 18.69
CA ASN A 520 -10.50 -19.73 19.38
C ASN A 520 -9.29 -20.35 18.67
N TYR A 521 -8.27 -19.54 18.40
CA TYR A 521 -6.98 -20.00 17.88
C TYR A 521 -6.07 -20.42 19.01
N ILE A 522 -5.17 -21.34 18.72
CA ILE A 522 -4.22 -21.90 19.70
C ILE A 522 -2.77 -21.53 19.33
N ARG A 523 -1.90 -21.58 20.31
CA ARG A 523 -0.46 -21.42 20.11
C ARG A 523 0.11 -22.63 19.36
N PRO A 524 0.74 -22.46 18.16
CA PRO A 524 1.44 -23.53 17.48
C PRO A 524 2.80 -23.79 18.13
N VAL A 525 3.30 -25.03 17.97
CA VAL A 525 4.69 -25.41 18.25
C VAL A 525 5.49 -25.20 16.97
N ILE A 526 6.56 -24.40 17.04
CA ILE A 526 7.47 -24.14 15.92
C ILE A 526 8.78 -24.87 16.19
N ALA A 527 9.21 -25.71 15.24
CA ALA A 527 10.43 -26.49 15.35
C ALA A 527 11.31 -26.39 14.10
N ASP A 528 12.60 -26.61 14.28
CA ASP A 528 13.56 -26.66 13.15
C ASP A 528 13.67 -28.09 12.61
N ASP A 529 12.51 -28.63 12.22
CA ASP A 529 12.36 -29.96 11.64
C ASP A 529 11.56 -29.91 10.33
N ASP A 530 11.18 -31.06 9.78
CA ASP A 530 10.45 -31.22 8.52
C ASP A 530 9.03 -31.77 8.72
N VAL A 531 8.54 -31.83 9.97
CA VAL A 531 7.18 -32.31 10.28
C VAL A 531 6.19 -31.17 10.26
N LEU A 532 5.11 -31.34 9.55
CA LEU A 532 3.94 -30.45 9.56
C LEU A 532 2.74 -31.28 10.00
N GLU A 533 2.29 -31.08 11.22
CA GLU A 533 1.19 -31.80 11.81
C GLU A 533 0.15 -30.82 12.34
N ILE A 534 -1.06 -30.92 11.82
CA ILE A 534 -2.20 -30.06 12.17
C ILE A 534 -3.36 -30.96 12.56
N HIS A 535 -3.85 -30.84 13.79
CA HIS A 535 -5.05 -31.53 14.26
C HIS A 535 -6.23 -30.57 14.28
N GLN A 536 -7.36 -31.03 13.76
CA GLN A 536 -8.62 -30.27 13.68
C GLN A 536 -8.40 -28.85 13.14
N GLY A 537 -7.62 -28.76 12.07
CA GLY A 537 -7.38 -27.49 11.36
C GLY A 537 -8.64 -26.92 10.75
N ARG A 538 -8.82 -25.60 10.80
CA ARG A 538 -9.95 -24.87 10.24
C ARG A 538 -9.45 -23.79 9.27
N HIS A 539 -10.25 -23.47 8.26
CA HIS A 539 -9.90 -22.41 7.31
C HIS A 539 -10.27 -21.04 7.88
N PRO A 540 -9.31 -20.15 8.17
CA PRO A 540 -9.56 -18.92 8.92
C PRO A 540 -10.56 -17.97 8.26
N VAL A 541 -10.58 -17.91 6.93
CA VAL A 541 -11.47 -17.01 6.17
C VAL A 541 -12.85 -17.63 5.99
N ILE A 542 -12.92 -18.89 5.53
CA ILE A 542 -14.20 -19.56 5.28
C ILE A 542 -15.01 -19.71 6.57
N GLU A 543 -14.35 -20.05 7.69
CA GLU A 543 -15.01 -20.18 9.00
C GLU A 543 -15.77 -18.90 9.39
N LYS A 544 -15.24 -17.73 9.05
CA LYS A 544 -15.87 -16.43 9.33
C LYS A 544 -17.04 -16.07 8.40
N GLN A 545 -17.09 -16.68 7.22
CA GLN A 545 -18.13 -16.44 6.21
C GLN A 545 -19.32 -17.39 6.32
N LEU A 546 -19.22 -18.42 7.17
CA LEU A 546 -20.30 -19.37 7.36
C LEU A 546 -21.52 -18.70 8.01
N PRO A 547 -22.74 -19.07 7.60
CA PRO A 547 -23.96 -18.61 8.25
C PRO A 547 -23.97 -18.92 9.74
N ILE A 548 -24.69 -18.09 10.50
CA ILE A 548 -24.84 -18.28 11.96
C ILE A 548 -25.43 -19.66 12.25
N GLY A 549 -24.72 -20.46 13.04
CA GLY A 549 -25.11 -21.82 13.41
C GLY A 549 -24.45 -22.91 12.60
N GLU A 550 -23.81 -22.60 11.47
CA GLU A 550 -23.00 -23.57 10.73
C GLU A 550 -21.56 -23.57 11.27
N LYS A 551 -20.99 -24.80 11.42
CA LYS A 551 -19.59 -24.95 11.85
C LYS A 551 -18.73 -25.43 10.68
N TYR A 552 -17.50 -24.91 10.61
CA TYR A 552 -16.51 -25.43 9.69
C TYR A 552 -16.13 -26.87 10.08
N ILE A 553 -16.04 -27.75 9.10
CA ILE A 553 -15.59 -29.14 9.34
C ILE A 553 -14.07 -29.16 9.38
N ALA A 554 -13.54 -29.32 10.58
CA ALA A 554 -12.13 -29.34 10.83
C ALA A 554 -11.47 -30.64 10.33
N ASN A 555 -10.20 -30.54 9.89
CA ASN A 555 -9.46 -31.64 9.29
C ASN A 555 -8.06 -31.76 9.83
N ASP A 556 -7.55 -33.01 9.86
CA ASP A 556 -6.20 -33.35 10.26
C ASP A 556 -5.31 -33.46 9.02
N VAL A 557 -4.11 -32.90 9.08
CA VAL A 557 -3.10 -32.98 8.02
C VAL A 557 -1.75 -33.26 8.66
N MET A 558 -1.07 -34.30 8.17
CA MET A 558 0.29 -34.63 8.60
C MET A 558 1.17 -34.79 7.34
N LEU A 559 2.29 -34.10 7.30
CA LEU A 559 3.30 -34.21 6.23
C LEU A 559 4.69 -34.26 6.86
N ASP A 560 5.53 -35.16 6.35
CA ASP A 560 6.95 -35.27 6.70
C ASP A 560 7.78 -35.69 5.48
N SER A 561 9.08 -35.59 5.54
CA SER A 561 9.96 -36.01 4.43
C SER A 561 10.30 -37.51 4.41
N GLN A 562 9.86 -38.31 5.41
CA GLN A 562 10.25 -39.70 5.60
C GLN A 562 9.14 -40.69 5.29
N THR A 563 7.92 -40.44 5.78
CA THR A 563 6.81 -41.35 5.71
C THR A 563 5.64 -40.92 4.86
N GLN A 564 5.34 -39.62 4.87
CA GLN A 564 4.18 -39.01 4.19
C GLN A 564 4.54 -37.65 3.57
N GLN A 565 5.40 -37.70 2.54
CA GLN A 565 5.88 -36.49 1.86
C GLN A 565 4.80 -35.87 0.97
N ILE A 566 4.04 -36.71 0.27
CA ILE A 566 3.01 -36.28 -0.68
C ILE A 566 1.69 -36.92 -0.30
N ILE A 567 0.66 -36.07 -0.17
CA ILE A 567 -0.72 -36.54 -0.02
C ILE A 567 -1.45 -36.27 -1.34
N ILE A 568 -1.90 -37.33 -1.98
CA ILE A 568 -2.82 -37.26 -3.13
C ILE A 568 -4.25 -37.24 -2.56
N ILE A 569 -4.99 -36.17 -2.90
CA ILE A 569 -6.36 -35.96 -2.39
C ILE A 569 -7.34 -36.11 -3.54
N THR A 570 -8.13 -37.19 -3.54
CA THR A 570 -9.19 -37.40 -4.51
C THR A 570 -10.55 -37.03 -3.93
N GLY A 571 -11.56 -36.94 -4.77
CA GLY A 571 -12.92 -36.65 -4.37
C GLY A 571 -13.64 -35.68 -5.32
N PRO A 572 -14.97 -35.53 -5.18
CA PRO A 572 -15.76 -34.71 -6.10
C PRO A 572 -15.43 -33.22 -5.97
N ASN A 573 -15.79 -32.47 -7.01
CA ASN A 573 -15.80 -31.03 -6.95
C ASN A 573 -16.82 -30.57 -5.89
N MET A 574 -16.58 -29.45 -5.25
CA MET A 574 -17.35 -28.91 -4.11
C MET A 574 -17.18 -29.68 -2.78
N ALA A 575 -16.41 -30.77 -2.75
CA ALA A 575 -16.15 -31.49 -1.50
C ALA A 575 -15.24 -30.73 -0.52
N GLY A 576 -14.56 -29.68 -0.97
CA GLY A 576 -13.69 -28.86 -0.10
C GLY A 576 -12.18 -29.14 -0.25
N LYS A 577 -11.75 -29.83 -1.31
CA LYS A 577 -10.32 -30.10 -1.58
C LYS A 577 -9.47 -28.82 -1.58
N SER A 578 -9.84 -27.84 -2.40
CA SER A 578 -9.16 -26.55 -2.50
C SER A 578 -9.14 -25.77 -1.18
N ALA A 579 -10.22 -25.85 -0.39
CA ALA A 579 -10.29 -25.22 0.92
C ALA A 579 -9.31 -25.86 1.90
N LEU A 580 -9.15 -27.18 1.86
CA LEU A 580 -8.20 -27.93 2.70
C LEU A 580 -6.73 -27.57 2.35
N LEU A 581 -6.41 -27.48 1.07
CA LEU A 581 -5.07 -27.04 0.63
C LEU A 581 -4.75 -25.65 1.16
N ARG A 582 -5.64 -24.69 0.89
CA ARG A 582 -5.48 -23.30 1.37
C ARG A 582 -5.41 -23.23 2.90
N GLN A 583 -6.26 -23.95 3.61
CA GLN A 583 -6.23 -24.06 5.08
C GLN A 583 -4.84 -24.43 5.59
N THR A 584 -4.22 -25.46 5.03
CA THR A 584 -2.89 -25.93 5.44
C THR A 584 -1.82 -24.86 5.24
N ALA A 585 -1.83 -24.20 4.08
CA ALA A 585 -0.91 -23.10 3.81
C ALA A 585 -1.15 -21.89 4.72
N LEU A 586 -2.41 -21.49 4.96
CA LEU A 586 -2.76 -20.36 5.81
C LEU A 586 -2.40 -20.61 7.28
N ILE A 587 -2.59 -21.81 7.80
CA ILE A 587 -2.17 -22.20 9.16
C ILE A 587 -0.65 -22.12 9.27
N THR A 588 0.09 -22.66 8.30
CA THR A 588 1.56 -22.60 8.28
C THR A 588 2.05 -21.15 8.22
N LEU A 589 1.43 -20.33 7.39
CA LEU A 589 1.79 -18.92 7.25
C LEU A 589 1.49 -18.14 8.53
N LEU A 590 0.32 -18.31 9.15
CA LEU A 590 -0.04 -17.69 10.42
C LEU A 590 0.97 -18.06 11.52
N ALA A 591 1.36 -19.33 11.60
CA ALA A 591 2.38 -19.79 12.54
C ALA A 591 3.72 -19.06 12.32
N GLN A 592 4.17 -18.92 11.07
CA GLN A 592 5.47 -18.30 10.75
C GLN A 592 5.47 -16.77 10.75
N ILE A 593 4.32 -16.10 10.80
CA ILE A 593 4.27 -14.68 11.16
C ILE A 593 4.26 -14.45 12.68
N GLY A 594 4.15 -15.49 13.48
CA GLY A 594 4.09 -15.44 14.96
C GLY A 594 2.68 -15.24 15.50
N SER A 595 1.65 -15.66 14.77
CA SER A 595 0.25 -15.67 15.21
C SER A 595 -0.16 -17.02 15.75
N PHE A 596 -1.19 -17.06 16.58
CA PHE A 596 -1.93 -18.27 16.90
C PHE A 596 -2.71 -18.76 15.68
N VAL A 597 -3.06 -20.06 15.66
CA VAL A 597 -3.60 -20.73 14.47
C VAL A 597 -4.95 -21.40 14.74
N PRO A 598 -5.82 -21.49 13.73
CA PRO A 598 -7.14 -22.14 13.82
C PRO A 598 -7.01 -23.68 13.79
N ALA A 599 -6.60 -24.28 14.90
CA ALA A 599 -6.46 -25.71 15.06
C ALA A 599 -6.74 -26.12 16.51
N GLU A 600 -6.82 -27.41 16.81
CA GLU A 600 -6.81 -27.95 18.19
C GLU A 600 -5.37 -28.12 18.68
N SER A 601 -4.48 -28.58 17.80
CA SER A 601 -3.02 -28.54 18.00
C SER A 601 -2.31 -28.40 16.65
N ALA A 602 -1.13 -27.79 16.65
CA ALA A 602 -0.31 -27.65 15.45
C ALA A 602 1.18 -27.69 15.79
N HIS A 603 1.89 -28.62 15.14
CA HIS A 603 3.34 -28.68 15.10
C HIS A 603 3.81 -28.30 13.70
N ILE A 604 4.53 -27.20 13.59
CA ILE A 604 4.95 -26.63 12.30
C ILE A 604 6.47 -26.65 12.21
N GLY A 605 7.00 -27.66 11.53
CA GLY A 605 8.39 -27.65 11.08
C GLY A 605 8.59 -26.55 10.04
N LEU A 606 9.65 -25.77 10.17
CA LEU A 606 9.90 -24.58 9.37
C LEU A 606 9.72 -24.83 7.86
N VAL A 607 9.05 -23.88 7.23
CA VAL A 607 8.87 -23.81 5.77
C VAL A 607 9.65 -22.61 5.24
N ASP A 608 10.43 -22.79 4.18
CA ASP A 608 11.19 -21.72 3.56
C ASP A 608 10.53 -21.15 2.29
N LYS A 609 9.63 -21.92 1.69
CA LYS A 609 8.86 -21.54 0.49
C LYS A 609 7.47 -22.15 0.54
N ILE A 610 6.46 -21.35 0.24
CA ILE A 610 5.08 -21.83 0.04
C ILE A 610 4.72 -21.57 -1.41
N PHE A 611 4.38 -22.62 -2.13
CA PHE A 611 3.93 -22.56 -3.52
C PHE A 611 2.51 -23.08 -3.64
N THR A 612 1.68 -22.33 -4.36
CA THR A 612 0.31 -22.75 -4.61
C THR A 612 -0.03 -22.63 -6.08
N ARG A 613 -0.61 -23.69 -6.62
CA ARG A 613 -1.32 -23.68 -7.89
C ARG A 613 -2.77 -24.11 -7.61
N VAL A 614 -3.60 -23.14 -7.23
CA VAL A 614 -5.01 -23.35 -6.83
C VAL A 614 -5.91 -22.41 -7.61
N GLY A 615 -6.87 -22.98 -8.36
CA GLY A 615 -7.84 -22.24 -9.17
C GLY A 615 -7.32 -21.86 -10.56
N ALA A 616 -8.21 -21.68 -11.52
CA ALA A 616 -7.89 -21.19 -12.85
C ALA A 616 -7.78 -19.66 -12.83
N SER A 617 -6.64 -19.10 -13.21
CA SER A 617 -6.54 -17.68 -13.48
C SER A 617 -6.65 -17.45 -14.99
N ASP A 618 -7.81 -16.98 -15.45
CA ASP A 618 -7.95 -16.51 -16.83
C ASP A 618 -7.24 -15.17 -16.98
N ASN A 619 -6.09 -15.20 -17.63
CA ASN A 619 -5.37 -13.97 -17.97
C ASN A 619 -5.66 -13.59 -19.43
N ILE A 620 -6.92 -13.22 -19.70
CA ILE A 620 -7.41 -12.85 -21.03
C ILE A 620 -6.63 -11.66 -21.63
N SER A 621 -6.04 -10.82 -20.78
CA SER A 621 -5.34 -9.60 -21.20
C SER A 621 -4.02 -9.83 -21.95
N VAL A 622 -3.42 -11.03 -21.84
CA VAL A 622 -2.12 -11.37 -22.49
C VAL A 622 -2.29 -12.35 -23.64
N GLY A 623 -3.50 -12.91 -23.86
CA GLY A 623 -3.79 -13.86 -24.94
C GLY A 623 -3.14 -15.25 -24.78
N GLU A 624 -2.64 -15.58 -23.57
CA GLU A 624 -2.09 -16.90 -23.26
C GLU A 624 -3.22 -17.91 -22.99
N SER A 625 -3.03 -19.15 -23.45
CA SER A 625 -3.91 -20.26 -23.10
C SER A 625 -3.86 -20.54 -21.60
N THR A 626 -5.02 -20.77 -20.96
CA THR A 626 -5.12 -21.17 -19.53
C THR A 626 -4.21 -22.33 -19.18
N PHE A 627 -4.04 -23.29 -20.09
CA PHE A 627 -3.13 -24.42 -19.91
C PHE A 627 -1.64 -24.00 -19.94
N MET A 628 -1.26 -23.03 -20.79
CA MET A 628 0.11 -22.51 -20.81
C MET A 628 0.45 -21.76 -19.53
N VAL A 629 -0.48 -20.96 -19.01
CA VAL A 629 -0.32 -20.29 -17.71
C VAL A 629 -0.14 -21.32 -16.60
N GLU A 630 -0.95 -22.38 -16.60
CA GLU A 630 -0.85 -23.48 -15.64
C GLU A 630 0.51 -24.18 -15.69
N MET A 631 1.03 -24.46 -16.88
CA MET A 631 2.34 -25.08 -17.05
C MET A 631 3.48 -24.17 -16.65
N ASN A 632 3.40 -22.88 -16.93
CA ASN A 632 4.39 -21.88 -16.50
C ASN A 632 4.46 -21.78 -14.97
N GLU A 633 3.30 -21.75 -14.28
CA GLU A 633 3.22 -21.76 -12.82
C GLU A 633 3.83 -23.05 -12.24
N ALA A 634 3.49 -24.21 -12.79
CA ALA A 634 4.03 -25.49 -12.37
C ALA A 634 5.55 -25.56 -12.60
N ALA A 635 6.05 -25.07 -13.72
CA ALA A 635 7.48 -25.03 -14.02
C ALA A 635 8.24 -24.10 -13.05
N ASP A 636 7.70 -22.92 -12.70
CA ASP A 636 8.32 -22.04 -11.70
C ASP A 636 8.42 -22.74 -10.34
N ILE A 637 7.37 -23.45 -9.92
CA ILE A 637 7.37 -24.24 -8.69
C ILE A 637 8.46 -25.31 -8.71
N LEU A 638 8.48 -26.15 -9.75
CA LEU A 638 9.39 -27.30 -9.84
C LEU A 638 10.86 -26.88 -9.92
N ASN A 639 11.17 -25.79 -10.62
CA ASN A 639 12.52 -25.26 -10.71
C ASN A 639 13.00 -24.57 -9.43
N ASN A 640 12.11 -24.23 -8.52
CA ASN A 640 12.43 -23.51 -7.29
C ASN A 640 12.25 -24.33 -6.02
N LEU A 641 12.08 -25.64 -6.09
CA LEU A 641 11.90 -26.51 -4.93
C LEU A 641 13.09 -26.44 -3.96
N SER A 642 12.79 -26.61 -2.67
CA SER A 642 13.75 -26.79 -1.59
C SER A 642 13.32 -27.95 -0.68
N PRO A 643 14.19 -28.47 0.21
CA PRO A 643 13.79 -29.52 1.16
C PRO A 643 12.66 -29.10 2.11
N ARG A 644 12.50 -27.79 2.36
CA ARG A 644 11.51 -27.22 3.27
C ARG A 644 10.33 -26.56 2.56
N SER A 645 10.19 -26.74 1.25
CA SER A 645 9.04 -26.21 0.50
C SER A 645 7.74 -26.90 0.91
N LEU A 646 6.66 -26.12 1.00
CA LEU A 646 5.29 -26.60 1.03
C LEU A 646 4.64 -26.29 -0.32
N VAL A 647 4.20 -27.36 -1.01
CA VAL A 647 3.65 -27.25 -2.37
C VAL A 647 2.18 -27.70 -2.38
N LEU A 648 1.32 -26.91 -3.01
CA LEU A 648 -0.11 -27.15 -3.10
C LEU A 648 -0.53 -27.11 -4.57
N PHE A 649 -0.88 -28.28 -5.11
CA PHE A 649 -1.44 -28.40 -6.45
C PHE A 649 -2.93 -28.74 -6.38
N ASP A 650 -3.72 -27.99 -7.11
CA ASP A 650 -5.17 -28.21 -7.22
C ASP A 650 -5.58 -28.39 -8.67
N GLU A 651 -6.01 -29.59 -9.01
CA GLU A 651 -6.57 -29.98 -10.30
C GLU A 651 -5.64 -29.70 -11.50
N LEU A 652 -4.34 -29.94 -11.33
CA LEU A 652 -3.35 -29.75 -12.38
C LEU A 652 -3.58 -30.68 -13.57
N GLY A 653 -3.44 -30.15 -14.81
CA GLY A 653 -3.59 -30.90 -16.07
C GLY A 653 -4.99 -30.86 -16.67
N ARG A 654 -5.91 -30.02 -16.14
CA ARG A 654 -7.30 -29.92 -16.68
C ARG A 654 -7.41 -29.22 -18.03
N GLY A 655 -6.45 -28.42 -18.40
CA GLY A 655 -6.47 -27.58 -19.60
C GLY A 655 -6.15 -28.32 -20.91
N THR A 656 -5.90 -29.64 -20.87
CA THR A 656 -5.51 -30.46 -22.03
C THR A 656 -6.33 -31.77 -22.11
N SER A 657 -5.93 -32.70 -22.99
CA SER A 657 -6.57 -34.02 -23.07
C SER A 657 -6.38 -34.81 -21.77
N THR A 658 -7.34 -35.67 -21.43
CA THR A 658 -7.31 -36.42 -20.16
C THR A 658 -6.02 -37.21 -19.98
N TYR A 659 -5.56 -37.93 -21.03
CA TYR A 659 -4.34 -38.73 -20.94
C TYR A 659 -3.07 -37.87 -20.81
N ASP A 660 -2.97 -36.73 -21.50
CA ASP A 660 -1.85 -35.80 -21.35
C ASP A 660 -1.87 -35.23 -19.93
N GLY A 661 -3.03 -34.80 -19.44
CA GLY A 661 -3.20 -34.28 -18.10
C GLY A 661 -2.77 -35.24 -16.98
N ILE A 662 -3.21 -36.52 -17.07
CA ILE A 662 -2.81 -37.60 -16.16
C ILE A 662 -1.30 -37.81 -16.24
N SER A 663 -0.73 -37.89 -17.44
CA SER A 663 0.71 -38.15 -17.65
C SER A 663 1.57 -37.05 -17.04
N ILE A 664 1.19 -35.78 -17.24
CA ILE A 664 1.89 -34.63 -16.67
C ILE A 664 1.77 -34.62 -15.14
N ALA A 665 0.57 -34.83 -14.59
CA ALA A 665 0.34 -34.88 -13.16
C ALA A 665 1.15 -35.99 -12.48
N TRP A 666 1.16 -37.18 -13.08
CA TRP A 666 1.95 -38.34 -12.61
C TRP A 666 3.44 -38.01 -12.59
N ALA A 667 3.99 -37.52 -13.72
CA ALA A 667 5.41 -37.18 -13.83
C ALA A 667 5.84 -36.10 -12.83
N ILE A 668 4.99 -35.11 -12.55
CA ILE A 668 5.26 -34.05 -11.56
C ILE A 668 5.32 -34.63 -10.15
N VAL A 669 4.33 -35.45 -9.76
CA VAL A 669 4.32 -36.11 -8.43
C VAL A 669 5.54 -37.00 -8.26
N GLU A 670 5.89 -37.81 -9.27
CA GLU A 670 7.08 -38.67 -9.28
C GLU A 670 8.35 -37.83 -9.17
N HIS A 671 8.48 -36.74 -9.95
CA HIS A 671 9.64 -35.84 -9.89
C HIS A 671 9.84 -35.25 -8.47
N ILE A 672 8.77 -34.80 -7.82
CA ILE A 672 8.86 -34.27 -6.46
C ILE A 672 9.24 -35.36 -5.45
N HIS A 673 8.70 -36.56 -5.61
CA HIS A 673 9.01 -37.70 -4.74
C HIS A 673 10.48 -38.15 -4.88
N GLU A 674 10.96 -38.32 -6.12
CA GLU A 674 12.31 -38.80 -6.40
C GLU A 674 13.38 -37.69 -6.42
N HIS A 675 13.00 -36.43 -6.23
CA HIS A 675 13.94 -35.31 -6.28
C HIS A 675 15.12 -35.51 -5.31
N PRO A 676 16.39 -35.51 -5.78
CA PRO A 676 17.52 -35.95 -4.97
C PRO A 676 17.82 -35.06 -3.74
N LYS A 677 17.49 -33.77 -3.82
CA LYS A 677 17.79 -32.76 -2.79
C LYS A 677 16.57 -32.13 -2.15
N ALA A 678 15.45 -31.99 -2.89
CA ALA A 678 14.28 -31.24 -2.45
C ALA A 678 13.06 -32.17 -2.30
N LYS A 679 12.98 -32.85 -1.16
CA LYS A 679 11.81 -33.67 -0.81
C LYS A 679 10.69 -32.78 -0.28
N ALA A 680 10.12 -31.94 -1.13
CA ALA A 680 9.11 -30.97 -0.75
C ALA A 680 7.83 -31.63 -0.23
N ARG A 681 7.30 -31.09 0.88
CA ARG A 681 6.01 -31.51 1.43
C ARG A 681 4.90 -31.04 0.50
N THR A 682 4.06 -31.98 0.03
CA THR A 682 3.14 -31.68 -1.06
C THR A 682 1.72 -32.19 -0.78
N LEU A 683 0.73 -31.32 -0.97
CA LEU A 683 -0.68 -31.68 -1.10
C LEU A 683 -1.08 -31.57 -2.57
N PHE A 684 -1.55 -32.66 -3.14
CA PHE A 684 -1.93 -32.74 -4.54
C PHE A 684 -3.42 -33.14 -4.68
N ALA A 685 -4.28 -32.14 -4.82
CA ALA A 685 -5.71 -32.39 -5.07
C ALA A 685 -5.97 -32.66 -6.54
N THR A 686 -6.68 -33.73 -6.84
CA THR A 686 -6.98 -34.13 -8.21
C THR A 686 -8.30 -34.87 -8.31
N HIS A 687 -8.81 -34.95 -9.53
CA HIS A 687 -9.92 -35.82 -9.90
C HIS A 687 -9.45 -37.04 -10.72
N TYR A 688 -8.14 -37.15 -10.98
CA TYR A 688 -7.55 -38.31 -11.65
C TYR A 688 -7.40 -39.46 -10.64
N HIS A 689 -8.27 -40.45 -10.71
CA HIS A 689 -8.25 -41.60 -9.80
C HIS A 689 -7.06 -42.51 -10.05
N GLU A 690 -6.48 -42.47 -11.25
CA GLU A 690 -5.29 -43.21 -11.67
C GLU A 690 -4.08 -42.89 -10.79
N LEU A 691 -3.96 -41.63 -10.28
CA LEU A 691 -2.88 -41.26 -9.39
C LEU A 691 -2.91 -42.01 -8.04
N ASN A 692 -4.05 -42.64 -7.67
CA ASN A 692 -4.12 -43.49 -6.48
C ASN A 692 -3.18 -44.69 -6.55
N GLU A 693 -2.84 -45.18 -7.75
CA GLU A 693 -1.90 -46.30 -7.92
C GLU A 693 -0.48 -45.98 -7.51
N MET A 694 -0.10 -44.64 -7.44
CA MET A 694 1.22 -44.22 -7.04
C MET A 694 1.58 -44.64 -5.61
N GLU A 695 0.64 -44.73 -4.70
CA GLU A 695 0.90 -45.20 -3.32
C GLU A 695 1.49 -46.62 -3.26
N LYS A 696 1.16 -47.47 -4.24
CA LYS A 696 1.68 -48.83 -4.33
C LYS A 696 3.17 -48.85 -4.72
N SER A 697 3.57 -47.89 -5.54
CA SER A 697 4.94 -47.84 -6.10
C SER A 697 5.87 -46.94 -5.29
N PHE A 698 5.35 -45.90 -4.64
CA PHE A 698 6.13 -44.86 -3.97
C PHE A 698 5.82 -44.80 -2.47
N LYS A 699 6.78 -45.11 -1.61
CA LYS A 699 6.59 -45.29 -0.16
C LYS A 699 6.12 -44.05 0.59
N ARG A 700 6.53 -42.85 0.14
CA ARG A 700 6.23 -41.56 0.81
C ARG A 700 5.00 -40.86 0.21
N ILE A 701 4.30 -41.49 -0.74
CA ILE A 701 3.02 -41.02 -1.28
C ILE A 701 1.90 -41.68 -0.51
N LYS A 702 0.90 -40.93 -0.12
CA LYS A 702 -0.27 -41.42 0.59
C LYS A 702 -1.56 -40.90 -0.03
N ASN A 703 -2.54 -41.79 -0.20
CA ASN A 703 -3.84 -41.43 -0.76
C ASN A 703 -4.83 -41.06 0.34
N TYR A 704 -5.54 -40.00 0.10
CA TYR A 704 -6.67 -39.55 0.91
C TYR A 704 -7.83 -39.18 0.00
N ASN A 705 -9.02 -39.15 0.56
CA ASN A 705 -10.19 -38.62 -0.11
C ASN A 705 -10.97 -37.69 0.81
N VAL A 706 -11.74 -36.79 0.22
CA VAL A 706 -12.70 -35.98 0.97
C VAL A 706 -14.02 -36.72 0.96
N SER A 707 -14.45 -37.19 2.13
CA SER A 707 -15.54 -38.11 2.25
C SER A 707 -16.89 -37.53 1.85
N VAL A 708 -17.68 -38.36 1.20
CA VAL A 708 -19.03 -38.08 0.73
C VAL A 708 -19.93 -39.26 1.18
N LYS A 709 -21.13 -38.97 1.63
CA LYS A 709 -22.11 -39.97 1.99
C LYS A 709 -23.30 -39.89 1.02
N GLU A 710 -23.67 -41.03 0.46
CA GLU A 710 -24.88 -41.13 -0.33
C GLU A 710 -26.03 -41.66 0.54
N ILE A 711 -27.10 -40.88 0.67
CA ILE A 711 -28.32 -41.25 1.40
C ILE A 711 -29.51 -40.94 0.48
N ASP A 712 -30.34 -41.94 0.20
CA ASP A 712 -31.55 -41.81 -0.62
C ASP A 712 -31.30 -41.15 -1.99
N ASN A 713 -30.22 -41.55 -2.67
CA ASN A 713 -29.84 -40.98 -3.98
C ASN A 713 -29.48 -39.48 -3.92
N LYS A 714 -29.17 -38.96 -2.72
CA LYS A 714 -28.62 -37.63 -2.48
C LYS A 714 -27.18 -37.74 -1.95
N VAL A 715 -26.30 -36.96 -2.55
CA VAL A 715 -24.89 -36.88 -2.11
C VAL A 715 -24.77 -35.80 -1.04
N ILE A 716 -24.31 -36.21 0.13
CA ILE A 716 -24.00 -35.29 1.25
C ILE A 716 -22.49 -35.20 1.33
N PHE A 717 -21.95 -33.98 1.18
CA PHE A 717 -20.53 -33.71 1.32
C PHE A 717 -20.17 -33.60 2.83
N LEU A 718 -19.47 -34.61 3.35
CA LEU A 718 -19.03 -34.63 4.75
C LEU A 718 -17.85 -33.69 4.98
N ARG A 719 -17.12 -33.30 3.93
CA ARG A 719 -15.96 -32.41 3.95
C ARG A 719 -14.86 -32.87 4.91
N LYS A 720 -14.81 -34.16 5.24
CA LYS A 720 -13.81 -34.76 6.12
C LYS A 720 -12.75 -35.48 5.29
N LEU A 721 -11.48 -35.23 5.59
CA LEU A 721 -10.35 -35.92 4.97
C LEU A 721 -10.22 -37.33 5.57
N GLU A 722 -10.24 -38.34 4.75
CA GLU A 722 -10.15 -39.75 5.17
C GLU A 722 -9.05 -40.44 4.37
N ARG A 723 -8.38 -41.42 5.02
CA ARG A 723 -7.34 -42.24 4.41
C ARG A 723 -7.92 -43.14 3.32
N GLY A 724 -7.23 -43.23 2.18
CA GLY A 724 -7.62 -44.00 1.02
C GLY A 724 -8.08 -43.15 -0.16
N GLY A 725 -8.03 -43.71 -1.36
CA GLY A 725 -8.49 -43.06 -2.60
C GLY A 725 -10.00 -43.22 -2.80
N SER A 726 -10.65 -42.26 -3.50
CA SER A 726 -12.01 -42.43 -3.98
C SER A 726 -12.00 -43.15 -5.35
N GLU A 727 -12.79 -44.18 -5.50
CA GLU A 727 -12.92 -44.91 -6.76
C GLU A 727 -14.09 -44.42 -7.64
N HIS A 728 -14.94 -43.51 -7.13
CA HIS A 728 -16.14 -43.06 -7.82
C HIS A 728 -16.09 -41.58 -8.21
N SER A 729 -16.54 -41.33 -9.45
CA SER A 729 -16.75 -39.96 -9.95
C SER A 729 -18.16 -39.50 -9.58
N PHE A 730 -18.27 -38.32 -8.95
CA PHE A 730 -19.55 -37.73 -8.55
C PHE A 730 -20.00 -36.56 -9.46
N GLY A 731 -19.34 -36.33 -10.60
CA GLY A 731 -19.63 -35.21 -11.50
C GLY A 731 -21.07 -35.14 -11.96
N ILE A 732 -21.66 -36.32 -12.30
CA ILE A 732 -23.07 -36.42 -12.72
C ILE A 732 -24.04 -36.13 -11.56
N HIS A 733 -23.65 -36.44 -10.31
CA HIS A 733 -24.46 -36.10 -9.15
C HIS A 733 -24.45 -34.57 -8.88
N VAL A 734 -23.32 -33.92 -9.09
CA VAL A 734 -23.22 -32.44 -9.00
C VAL A 734 -24.07 -31.81 -10.10
N ALA A 735 -24.02 -32.32 -11.34
CA ALA A 735 -24.87 -31.84 -12.44
C ALA A 735 -26.37 -31.96 -12.11
N LYS A 736 -26.78 -33.07 -11.46
CA LYS A 736 -28.16 -33.26 -10.96
C LYS A 736 -28.52 -32.22 -9.88
N MET A 737 -27.61 -31.91 -8.95
CA MET A 737 -27.84 -30.92 -7.92
C MET A 737 -27.92 -29.49 -8.50
N ALA A 738 -27.17 -29.19 -9.54
CA ALA A 738 -27.22 -27.93 -10.27
C ALA A 738 -28.52 -27.73 -11.09
N GLY A 739 -29.44 -28.71 -11.05
CA GLY A 739 -30.73 -28.61 -11.73
C GLY A 739 -30.71 -29.01 -13.20
N MET A 740 -29.69 -29.75 -13.66
CA MET A 740 -29.63 -30.24 -15.05
C MET A 740 -30.84 -31.15 -15.40
N PRO A 741 -31.39 -31.09 -16.61
CA PRO A 741 -32.57 -31.91 -16.99
C PRO A 741 -32.35 -33.40 -16.74
N LYS A 742 -33.37 -34.07 -16.19
CA LYS A 742 -33.30 -35.48 -15.79
C LYS A 742 -32.90 -36.41 -16.92
N SER A 743 -33.32 -36.13 -18.17
CA SER A 743 -32.95 -36.89 -19.37
C SER A 743 -31.45 -36.87 -19.65
N ILE A 744 -30.81 -35.69 -19.49
CA ILE A 744 -29.36 -35.55 -19.68
C ILE A 744 -28.59 -36.29 -18.57
N VAL A 745 -29.01 -36.14 -17.31
CA VAL A 745 -28.41 -36.84 -16.18
C VAL A 745 -28.50 -38.38 -16.34
N LYS A 746 -29.65 -38.87 -16.80
CA LYS A 746 -29.85 -40.31 -17.07
C LYS A 746 -28.91 -40.80 -18.18
N ARG A 747 -28.87 -40.07 -19.31
CA ARG A 747 -28.03 -40.44 -20.45
C ARG A 747 -26.53 -40.39 -20.08
N ALA A 748 -26.12 -39.41 -19.30
CA ALA A 748 -24.73 -39.27 -18.81
C ALA A 748 -24.33 -40.50 -17.94
N ASN A 749 -25.21 -40.98 -17.05
CA ASN A 749 -24.97 -42.19 -16.27
C ASN A 749 -24.84 -43.46 -17.16
N ASP A 750 -25.65 -43.58 -18.21
CA ASP A 750 -25.56 -44.71 -19.14
C ASP A 750 -24.23 -44.71 -19.91
N ILE A 751 -23.76 -43.52 -20.34
CA ILE A 751 -22.48 -43.34 -21.02
C ILE A 751 -21.32 -43.65 -20.07
N LEU A 752 -21.36 -43.13 -18.82
CA LEU A 752 -20.33 -43.38 -17.80
C LEU A 752 -20.12 -44.88 -17.58
N LYS A 753 -21.21 -45.63 -17.42
CA LYS A 753 -21.17 -47.10 -17.25
C LYS A 753 -20.50 -47.80 -18.45
N GLN A 754 -20.74 -47.35 -19.68
CA GLN A 754 -20.10 -47.90 -20.87
C GLN A 754 -18.59 -47.65 -20.86
N LEU A 755 -18.16 -46.39 -20.56
CA LEU A 755 -16.75 -46.02 -20.52
C LEU A 755 -15.97 -46.74 -19.39
N GLU A 756 -16.57 -46.93 -18.25
CA GLU A 756 -15.94 -47.66 -17.10
C GLU A 756 -15.77 -49.16 -17.44
N THR A 757 -16.68 -49.75 -18.22
CA THR A 757 -16.61 -51.16 -18.67
C THR A 757 -15.49 -51.35 -19.70
N ASP A 758 -15.33 -50.43 -20.63
CA ASP A 758 -14.29 -50.48 -21.67
C ASP A 758 -12.87 -50.28 -21.09
N ASN A 759 -12.71 -49.44 -20.08
CA ASN A 759 -11.43 -49.17 -19.41
C ASN A 759 -10.91 -50.36 -18.57
N ARG A 760 -11.77 -51.21 -18.02
CA ARG A 760 -11.36 -52.40 -17.24
C ARG A 760 -10.71 -53.49 -18.08
N GLN A 761 -10.81 -53.43 -19.42
CA GLN A 761 -10.16 -54.39 -20.32
C GLN A 761 -8.74 -53.95 -20.79
N GLN A 762 -8.30 -52.75 -20.49
CA GLN A 762 -6.95 -52.24 -20.84
C GLN A 762 -6.13 -51.88 -19.57
N GLY A 763 -5.58 -52.91 -18.94
CA GLY A 763 -4.70 -52.74 -17.78
C GLY A 763 -3.39 -52.01 -18.17
N ILE A 764 -3.11 -50.86 -17.53
CA ILE A 764 -1.82 -50.16 -17.66
C ILE A 764 -0.76 -50.89 -16.83
N SER A 765 0.23 -51.48 -17.51
CA SER A 765 1.39 -52.12 -16.90
C SER A 765 2.40 -51.09 -16.41
N SER A 766 2.59 -50.99 -15.09
CA SER A 766 3.63 -50.15 -14.44
C SER A 766 5.00 -50.79 -14.57
N LYS A 767 5.92 -50.18 -15.36
CA LYS A 767 7.37 -50.38 -15.20
C LYS A 767 7.97 -49.04 -14.76
N PRO A 768 8.84 -49.06 -13.71
CA PRO A 768 9.49 -47.83 -13.28
C PRO A 768 10.52 -47.38 -14.31
N MET A 769 10.57 -46.08 -14.55
CA MET A 769 11.60 -45.45 -15.37
C MET A 769 12.95 -45.43 -14.63
N VAL A 770 13.93 -46.03 -15.23
CA VAL A 770 15.32 -46.11 -14.74
C VAL A 770 16.05 -44.82 -15.10
N GLU A 771 16.73 -44.27 -14.08
CA GLU A 771 17.80 -43.27 -14.14
C GLU A 771 17.57 -42.00 -14.98
N VAL A 772 17.22 -40.93 -14.28
CA VAL A 772 17.43 -39.58 -14.76
C VAL A 772 18.89 -39.20 -14.54
N GLY A 773 19.67 -39.24 -15.61
CA GLY A 773 21.04 -38.78 -15.65
C GLY A 773 21.18 -37.31 -15.25
N GLU A 774 22.28 -37.04 -14.55
CA GLU A 774 22.66 -35.67 -14.15
C GLU A 774 22.64 -34.72 -15.36
N THR A 775 21.66 -33.87 -15.45
CA THR A 775 21.69 -32.71 -16.34
C THR A 775 22.43 -31.58 -15.63
N ARG A 776 23.58 -31.22 -16.15
CA ARG A 776 24.43 -30.10 -15.77
C ARG A 776 23.59 -28.85 -15.55
N GLY A 777 23.87 -28.12 -14.47
CA GLY A 777 23.31 -26.81 -14.17
C GLY A 777 23.51 -25.82 -15.33
N GLY A 778 22.48 -25.70 -16.14
CA GLY A 778 22.32 -24.63 -17.09
C GLY A 778 21.50 -23.54 -16.46
N MET A 779 22.02 -22.32 -16.39
CA MET A 779 21.24 -21.13 -16.09
C MET A 779 20.03 -21.10 -17.06
N GLN A 780 18.82 -21.34 -16.53
CA GLN A 780 17.60 -21.18 -17.30
C GLN A 780 17.27 -19.69 -17.34
N LEU A 781 17.53 -19.08 -18.47
CA LEU A 781 17.08 -17.75 -18.82
C LEU A 781 15.54 -17.67 -18.74
N SER A 782 15.06 -16.61 -18.16
CA SER A 782 13.68 -16.20 -18.02
C SER A 782 12.81 -16.56 -19.24
N PHE A 783 11.64 -17.18 -19.01
CA PHE A 783 10.66 -17.65 -20.00
C PHE A 783 9.86 -16.51 -20.69
N PHE A 784 10.45 -15.31 -20.81
CA PHE A 784 9.98 -14.25 -21.70
C PHE A 784 10.74 -14.19 -23.03
N GLN A 785 11.42 -15.24 -23.38
CA GLN A 785 11.76 -15.51 -24.77
C GLN A 785 10.89 -16.67 -25.24
N LEU A 786 9.62 -16.38 -25.50
CA LEU A 786 8.94 -17.06 -26.57
C LEU A 786 9.83 -16.89 -27.78
N ASP A 787 10.35 -17.97 -28.33
CA ASP A 787 10.92 -18.01 -29.65
C ASP A 787 9.80 -17.70 -30.65
N ASP A 788 9.46 -16.42 -30.75
CA ASP A 788 8.74 -15.93 -31.90
C ASP A 788 9.66 -16.27 -33.10
N PRO A 789 9.23 -17.14 -34.01
CA PRO A 789 10.05 -17.55 -35.15
C PRO A 789 10.62 -16.34 -35.89
N VAL A 790 9.90 -15.21 -35.89
CA VAL A 790 10.31 -13.95 -36.49
C VAL A 790 11.44 -13.30 -35.69
N LEU A 791 11.37 -13.29 -34.34
CA LEU A 791 12.44 -12.75 -33.49
C LEU A 791 13.70 -13.63 -33.52
N CYS A 792 13.55 -14.96 -33.61
CA CYS A 792 14.68 -15.88 -33.78
C CYS A 792 15.36 -15.65 -35.12
N GLN A 793 14.61 -15.50 -36.20
CA GLN A 793 15.15 -15.22 -37.53
C GLN A 793 15.86 -13.86 -37.55
N ILE A 794 15.33 -12.83 -36.91
CA ILE A 794 15.98 -11.52 -36.78
C ILE A 794 17.28 -11.62 -35.97
N ARG A 795 17.27 -12.33 -34.85
CA ARG A 795 18.45 -12.55 -34.03
C ARG A 795 19.54 -13.25 -34.81
N ASP A 796 19.22 -14.33 -35.50
CA ASP A 796 20.19 -15.13 -36.29
C ASP A 796 20.73 -14.33 -37.46
N GLU A 797 19.92 -13.53 -38.15
CA GLU A 797 20.36 -12.58 -39.20
C GLU A 797 21.33 -11.52 -38.63
N ILE A 798 21.07 -10.98 -37.47
CA ILE A 798 21.90 -9.96 -36.80
C ILE A 798 23.22 -10.60 -36.30
N LEU A 799 23.18 -11.78 -35.67
CA LEU A 799 24.36 -12.47 -35.17
C LEU A 799 25.34 -12.91 -36.28
N ASN A 800 24.82 -13.27 -37.45
CA ASN A 800 25.63 -13.70 -38.60
C ASN A 800 26.16 -12.51 -39.45
N LEU A 801 25.88 -11.28 -39.02
CA LEU A 801 26.26 -10.07 -39.74
C LEU A 801 27.67 -9.62 -39.36
N ASP A 802 28.61 -9.69 -40.28
CA ASP A 802 29.95 -9.14 -40.08
C ASP A 802 29.96 -7.62 -40.36
N VAL A 803 29.64 -6.87 -39.30
CA VAL A 803 29.46 -5.41 -39.36
C VAL A 803 30.73 -4.65 -39.83
N ASN A 804 31.91 -5.24 -39.62
CA ASN A 804 33.18 -4.58 -39.95
C ASN A 804 33.53 -4.63 -41.44
N ASN A 805 32.88 -5.53 -42.19
CA ASN A 805 33.15 -5.74 -43.61
C ASN A 805 31.98 -5.26 -44.52
N LEU A 806 30.94 -4.63 -43.97
CA LEU A 806 29.82 -4.12 -44.76
C LEU A 806 30.06 -2.70 -45.28
N THR A 807 29.74 -2.49 -46.54
CA THR A 807 29.63 -1.14 -47.07
C THR A 807 28.34 -0.45 -46.57
N PRO A 808 28.27 0.90 -46.57
CA PRO A 808 27.05 1.61 -46.10
C PRO A 808 25.80 1.22 -46.87
N LEU A 809 25.92 0.88 -48.14
CA LEU A 809 24.76 0.46 -48.97
C LEU A 809 24.29 -0.96 -48.61
N GLU A 810 25.23 -1.87 -48.33
CA GLU A 810 24.91 -3.23 -47.88
C GLU A 810 24.29 -3.23 -46.48
N ALA A 811 24.78 -2.39 -45.59
CA ALA A 811 24.18 -2.20 -44.24
C ALA A 811 22.74 -1.69 -44.37
N LEU A 812 22.47 -0.76 -45.24
CA LEU A 812 21.10 -0.22 -45.46
C LEU A 812 20.16 -1.29 -46.05
N ASN A 813 20.69 -2.14 -47.00
CA ASN A 813 19.92 -3.26 -47.55
C ASN A 813 19.60 -4.31 -46.48
N LYS A 814 20.57 -4.68 -45.64
CA LYS A 814 20.36 -5.61 -44.55
C LYS A 814 19.36 -5.11 -43.50
N LEU A 815 19.43 -3.84 -43.14
CA LEU A 815 18.40 -3.19 -42.28
C LEU A 815 16.99 -3.24 -42.91
N ASN A 816 16.91 -3.10 -44.24
CA ASN A 816 15.63 -3.18 -44.95
C ASN A 816 15.10 -4.63 -44.99
N ASP A 817 15.98 -5.62 -45.10
CA ASP A 817 15.61 -7.04 -45.04
C ASP A 817 15.11 -7.42 -43.66
N ILE A 818 15.81 -7.01 -42.60
CA ILE A 818 15.36 -7.18 -41.22
C ILE A 818 13.98 -6.48 -40.97
N LYS A 819 13.79 -5.29 -41.51
CA LYS A 819 12.52 -4.59 -41.47
C LYS A 819 11.39 -5.31 -42.21
N ARG A 820 11.67 -6.03 -43.28
CA ARG A 820 10.71 -6.88 -44.01
C ARG A 820 10.31 -8.08 -43.19
N ILE A 821 11.28 -8.74 -42.54
CA ILE A 821 10.98 -9.86 -41.61
C ILE A 821 10.03 -9.43 -40.53
N VAL A 822 10.26 -8.27 -39.90
CA VAL A 822 9.36 -7.69 -38.85
C VAL A 822 7.95 -7.42 -39.38
N LYS A 823 7.81 -7.03 -40.65
CA LYS A 823 6.51 -6.68 -41.23
C LYS A 823 5.73 -7.89 -41.80
N GLY A 824 6.33 -9.09 -41.80
CA GLY A 824 5.66 -10.31 -42.29
C GLY A 824 5.41 -10.31 -43.80
N LYS A 825 6.23 -9.56 -44.56
CA LYS A 825 6.20 -9.53 -46.03
C LYS A 825 7.59 -9.85 -46.62
#